data_c249536a98e6dc439a630e5ca874cefd
#
_entry.id   c249536a98e6dc439a630e5ca874cefd
#
_cell.length_a   1.000
_cell.length_b   1.000
_cell.length_c   1.000
_cell.angle_alpha   90.00
_cell.angle_beta   90.00
_cell.angle_gamma   90.00
#
_symmetry.space_group_name_H-M   'P 1'
#
loop_
_entity.id
_entity.type
_entity.pdbx_description
1 polymer ?
#
loop_
_entity_poly.entity_id
_entity_poly.type
_entity_poly.pdbx_seq_one_letter_code
_entity_poly.pdbx_strand_id
1 'polypeptide(L)'
;MKKIIISIALLLVVMANAFAQKGFLRGKVMDTEISEGLIGGNVYIEGTTIGTVTDFNGDYSLPLSEGTYTIVFSSISYNTITVSDVVIVADEVTKLDVNMDTDVQQLEGVEITATALKDSDAAILNVQKKSINTLDGMSSQTFSKVGDSNLSGAIKRVTGVSVEGGKYVYVRGLGDRYTKTTLNGMSIPGLDPDKNSVQIDIFPTAVLDNVMVYKTFSPNLYGDFTGGVVNVETKDFPTEKTTALSLGLSVIPGVQFNNDFILYKGGKTDWLGFDDGGRSLPFNKLASIPDESLVDPQLENLTRSFNPDMGVKKMTAFPSGSLSFSKGNQIDKEHVTLGYNVVLNYQNNYQFFNDFQSNRFRMDADASVNELFKEETRIGTLGKQTVMWSGLVSGAVKFDNHSYSISLLKSQSGESSAAKRVNQNFDDTNATLLEDILTYTQRSVTNGIIIGKHNFDKLQVEWRNAVNVSRVYDPNFRVTTISVSQGEPKLDGGDGAGINRYYRDLNEFNESFKADFTLPYAAQAKFKFGAIGTYKKRDFEIQNYVFDLRGISTISSNPDWFLQPENVWTPDSRTGTYVIGNFEPTNQFNANQNILGSYAMTELYLIPSLRAVFGVRAEKAQMFYTGRNNSGTEVYDNQETLNELNFLPSLNLVYSLSEDMNLRTSFNQTLARPSFKEKSIAQIFDPISRRTFIGNINLEQTNVKNLDLRWEYFMKPGELISVSTFYKLFTNHIELVSYQTNPDNVKPRNAGTSNVYGAEFEVRKNLEFIAPSMKGFSLGTNVSIVKSYVDLNSVFVDDKQQTTEYELRTKNLRDGETIKNTRPMSGQAPYLINAFLNYTMPEGDLSVSLSYNVQGETLAVVGSGLITDVYSVPFHSLSFNAYKSFGANMKSKITVGVDNILNDTKDQVYKGFNAKDQIYATFNPGTQFSVKYNYIF
;
A
#
# COMPACT_ATOMS: atom_id res chain seq x y z
N MET A 1 5.46 -35.16 -10.53
CA MET A 1 5.98 -33.99 -9.79
C MET A 1 7.08 -34.29 -8.79
N LYS A 2 7.01 -35.26 -7.83
CA LYS A 2 8.10 -35.56 -6.89
C LYS A 2 9.43 -36.00 -7.55
N LYS A 3 9.40 -36.77 -8.64
CA LYS A 3 10.62 -37.21 -9.36
C LYS A 3 11.32 -36.09 -10.14
N ILE A 4 10.58 -35.08 -10.62
CA ILE A 4 11.14 -33.93 -11.35
C ILE A 4 11.83 -32.99 -10.37
N ILE A 5 11.25 -32.75 -9.20
CA ILE A 5 11.83 -31.92 -8.13
C ILE A 5 13.14 -32.52 -7.59
N ILE A 6 13.19 -33.83 -7.42
CA ILE A 6 14.41 -34.57 -6.99
C ILE A 6 15.49 -34.50 -8.08
N SER A 7 15.14 -34.63 -9.37
CA SER A 7 16.12 -34.51 -10.45
C SER A 7 16.69 -33.11 -10.60
N ILE A 8 15.88 -32.07 -10.40
CA ILE A 8 16.34 -30.67 -10.40
C ILE A 8 17.24 -30.39 -9.17
N ALA A 9 16.88 -30.93 -8.01
CA ALA A 9 17.71 -30.81 -6.81
C ALA A 9 19.06 -31.55 -6.93
N LEU A 10 19.09 -32.70 -7.57
CA LEU A 10 20.33 -33.43 -7.84
C LEU A 10 21.23 -32.73 -8.87
N LEU A 11 20.64 -32.10 -9.89
CA LEU A 11 21.38 -31.34 -10.91
C LEU A 11 22.07 -30.11 -10.31
N LEU A 12 21.42 -29.48 -9.33
CA LEU A 12 21.96 -28.31 -8.59
C LEU A 12 23.12 -28.72 -7.64
N VAL A 13 23.11 -29.92 -7.12
CA VAL A 13 24.17 -30.44 -6.22
C VAL A 13 25.43 -30.88 -6.99
N VAL A 14 25.29 -31.38 -8.22
CA VAL A 14 26.43 -31.83 -9.04
C VAL A 14 27.23 -30.68 -9.66
N MET A 15 26.64 -29.46 -9.78
CA MET A 15 27.35 -28.29 -10.30
C MET A 15 28.22 -27.55 -9.25
N ALA A 16 28.32 -28.03 -8.02
CA ALA A 16 28.98 -27.34 -6.91
C ALA A 16 30.47 -27.69 -6.67
N ASN A 17 31.09 -28.54 -7.45
CA ASN A 17 32.48 -28.96 -7.16
C ASN A 17 33.36 -29.02 -8.42
N ALA A 18 34.04 -27.93 -8.73
CA ALA A 18 35.41 -27.87 -9.30
C ALA A 18 35.74 -26.45 -9.81
N PHE A 19 36.29 -25.57 -8.99
CA PHE A 19 37.08 -24.43 -9.51
C PHE A 19 38.19 -24.02 -8.52
N ALA A 20 39.32 -23.62 -9.07
CA ALA A 20 40.42 -23.03 -8.32
C ALA A 20 39.97 -21.77 -7.60
N GLN A 21 40.36 -21.58 -6.36
CA GLN A 21 40.04 -20.46 -5.48
C GLN A 21 40.59 -19.17 -6.08
N LYS A 22 39.75 -18.33 -6.68
CA LYS A 22 40.04 -16.95 -7.07
C LYS A 22 39.14 -16.02 -6.28
N GLY A 23 39.69 -14.88 -5.82
CA GLY A 23 38.88 -13.78 -5.34
C GLY A 23 38.35 -12.93 -6.52
N PHE A 24 37.41 -12.08 -6.26
CA PHE A 24 36.84 -11.19 -7.26
C PHE A 24 36.99 -9.72 -6.85
N LEU A 25 37.53 -8.90 -7.75
CA LEU A 25 37.37 -7.45 -7.64
C LEU A 25 36.10 -7.03 -8.39
N ARG A 26 35.14 -6.45 -7.68
CA ARG A 26 33.89 -5.99 -8.25
C ARG A 26 33.62 -4.55 -7.84
N GLY A 27 32.83 -3.84 -8.64
CA GLY A 27 32.38 -2.50 -8.35
C GLY A 27 31.74 -1.86 -9.56
N LYS A 28 31.55 -0.57 -9.44
CA LYS A 28 30.95 0.25 -10.46
C LYS A 28 31.87 1.40 -10.84
N VAL A 29 32.02 1.64 -12.12
CA VAL A 29 32.64 2.86 -12.62
C VAL A 29 31.56 3.83 -13.04
N MET A 30 31.57 5.02 -12.47
CA MET A 30 30.58 6.04 -12.65
C MET A 30 31.18 7.27 -13.30
N ASP A 31 30.44 7.93 -14.14
CA ASP A 31 30.74 9.29 -14.58
C ASP A 31 30.37 10.27 -13.47
N THR A 32 31.32 11.12 -13.07
CA THR A 32 31.11 12.10 -11.98
C THR A 32 30.08 13.17 -12.38
N GLU A 33 30.09 13.64 -13.64
CA GLU A 33 29.22 14.71 -14.11
C GLU A 33 27.77 14.25 -14.29
N ILE A 34 27.59 13.07 -14.90
CA ILE A 34 26.26 12.54 -15.18
C ILE A 34 25.82 11.49 -14.15
N SER A 35 26.70 11.08 -13.22
CA SER A 35 26.44 10.03 -12.20
C SER A 35 25.80 8.77 -12.78
N GLU A 36 26.13 8.41 -14.01
CA GLU A 36 25.70 7.19 -14.69
C GLU A 36 26.85 6.20 -14.74
N GLY A 37 26.53 4.91 -14.86
CA GLY A 37 27.54 3.89 -15.04
C GLY A 37 28.30 4.11 -16.36
N LEU A 38 29.60 4.09 -16.29
CA LEU A 38 30.46 4.31 -17.45
C LEU A 38 30.61 2.99 -18.22
N ILE A 39 30.05 2.96 -19.44
CA ILE A 39 30.03 1.76 -20.28
C ILE A 39 31.33 1.60 -21.04
N GLY A 40 31.82 0.35 -21.11
CA GLY A 40 33.05 0.02 -21.87
C GLY A 40 34.29 0.64 -21.27
N GLY A 41 34.23 1.12 -20.03
CA GLY A 41 35.42 1.55 -19.28
C GLY A 41 36.33 0.36 -19.02
N ASN A 42 37.63 0.50 -19.26
CA ASN A 42 38.62 -0.56 -19.00
C ASN A 42 38.99 -0.55 -17.52
N VAL A 43 39.00 -1.72 -16.92
CA VAL A 43 39.48 -1.97 -15.55
C VAL A 43 40.57 -3.06 -15.62
N TYR A 44 41.82 -2.72 -15.30
CA TYR A 44 42.92 -3.66 -15.46
C TYR A 44 44.00 -3.47 -14.40
N ILE A 45 44.83 -4.50 -14.21
CA ILE A 45 46.00 -4.43 -13.33
C ILE A 45 47.11 -3.66 -14.02
N GLU A 46 47.68 -2.66 -13.34
CA GLU A 46 48.77 -1.85 -13.84
C GLU A 46 49.95 -2.69 -14.35
N GLY A 47 50.43 -2.39 -15.55
CA GLY A 47 51.55 -3.08 -16.19
C GLY A 47 51.22 -4.49 -16.69
N THR A 48 49.97 -4.93 -16.72
CA THR A 48 49.58 -6.23 -17.26
C THR A 48 48.48 -6.11 -18.32
N THR A 49 48.15 -7.23 -18.98
CA THR A 49 46.99 -7.35 -19.87
C THR A 49 45.76 -8.01 -19.16
N ILE A 50 45.85 -8.20 -17.86
CA ILE A 50 44.75 -8.80 -17.06
C ILE A 50 43.76 -7.67 -16.70
N GLY A 51 42.55 -7.73 -17.27
CA GLY A 51 41.55 -6.70 -17.07
C GLY A 51 40.16 -7.17 -17.52
N THR A 52 39.19 -6.30 -17.31
CA THR A 52 37.81 -6.46 -17.75
C THR A 52 37.31 -5.10 -18.27
N VAL A 53 36.14 -5.07 -18.85
CA VAL A 53 35.41 -3.82 -19.23
C VAL A 53 34.15 -3.71 -18.44
N THR A 54 33.71 -2.49 -18.18
CA THR A 54 32.42 -2.23 -17.53
C THR A 54 31.27 -2.56 -18.46
N ASP A 55 30.22 -3.14 -17.92
CA ASP A 55 28.96 -3.43 -18.64
C ASP A 55 28.13 -2.15 -18.87
N PHE A 56 26.94 -2.32 -19.43
CA PHE A 56 26.02 -1.21 -19.74
C PHE A 56 25.44 -0.51 -18.50
N ASN A 57 25.68 -1.01 -17.31
CA ASN A 57 25.36 -0.37 -16.03
C ASN A 57 26.59 0.29 -15.38
N GLY A 58 27.77 0.18 -16.00
CA GLY A 58 29.04 0.55 -15.39
C GLY A 58 29.59 -0.48 -14.41
N ASP A 59 28.92 -1.63 -14.24
CA ASP A 59 29.36 -2.69 -13.34
C ASP A 59 30.53 -3.47 -13.97
N TYR A 60 31.51 -3.85 -13.15
CA TYR A 60 32.63 -4.70 -13.58
C TYR A 60 32.91 -5.83 -12.59
N SER A 61 33.47 -6.90 -13.12
CA SER A 61 33.90 -8.04 -12.31
C SER A 61 35.22 -8.58 -12.90
N LEU A 62 36.26 -8.58 -12.08
CA LEU A 62 37.63 -9.03 -12.45
C LEU A 62 38.05 -10.16 -11.51
N PRO A 63 38.12 -11.43 -11.98
CA PRO A 63 38.60 -12.55 -11.19
C PRO A 63 40.13 -12.50 -11.06
N LEU A 64 40.65 -12.40 -9.83
CA LEU A 64 42.05 -12.32 -9.53
C LEU A 64 42.49 -13.40 -8.52
N SER A 65 43.77 -13.78 -8.56
CA SER A 65 44.36 -14.62 -7.50
C SER A 65 44.50 -13.78 -6.24
N GLU A 66 44.60 -14.42 -5.07
CA GLU A 66 44.90 -13.75 -3.81
C GLU A 66 46.19 -12.91 -3.93
N GLY A 67 46.14 -11.64 -3.50
CA GLY A 67 47.28 -10.72 -3.60
C GLY A 67 46.86 -9.25 -3.47
N THR A 68 47.86 -8.38 -3.51
CA THR A 68 47.66 -6.92 -3.50
C THR A 68 48.00 -6.38 -4.90
N TYR A 69 47.11 -5.57 -5.46
CA TYR A 69 47.17 -5.08 -6.85
C TYR A 69 46.99 -3.57 -6.91
N THR A 70 47.59 -2.98 -7.96
CA THR A 70 47.24 -1.63 -8.40
C THR A 70 46.30 -1.73 -9.61
N ILE A 71 45.12 -1.18 -9.48
CA ILE A 71 44.06 -1.26 -10.49
C ILE A 71 43.93 0.09 -11.22
N VAL A 72 43.87 0.02 -12.53
CA VAL A 72 43.74 1.20 -13.41
C VAL A 72 42.37 1.18 -14.05
N PHE A 73 41.68 2.32 -13.95
CA PHE A 73 40.42 2.61 -14.61
C PHE A 73 40.66 3.62 -15.72
N SER A 74 40.31 3.27 -16.93
CA SER A 74 40.45 4.18 -18.09
C SER A 74 39.29 4.08 -19.07
N SER A 75 38.89 5.20 -19.63
CA SER A 75 37.86 5.26 -20.67
C SER A 75 38.16 6.42 -21.60
N ILE A 76 37.63 6.35 -22.84
CA ILE A 76 37.80 7.42 -23.84
C ILE A 76 37.09 8.66 -23.30
N SER A 77 37.76 9.81 -23.33
CA SER A 77 37.30 11.12 -22.85
C SER A 77 37.20 11.26 -21.32
N TYR A 78 37.82 10.37 -20.56
CA TYR A 78 37.87 10.43 -19.08
C TYR A 78 39.30 10.41 -18.56
N ASN A 79 39.53 11.09 -17.43
CA ASN A 79 40.79 11.03 -16.72
C ASN A 79 41.05 9.63 -16.19
N THR A 80 42.21 9.04 -16.48
CA THR A 80 42.59 7.73 -15.97
C THR A 80 42.77 7.77 -14.45
N ILE A 81 42.18 6.86 -13.73
CA ILE A 81 42.28 6.74 -12.28
C ILE A 81 43.06 5.46 -11.92
N THR A 82 44.03 5.59 -11.04
CA THR A 82 44.81 4.46 -10.53
C THR A 82 44.60 4.32 -9.04
N VAL A 83 44.23 3.13 -8.58
CA VAL A 83 44.01 2.79 -7.16
C VAL A 83 45.01 1.72 -6.75
N SER A 84 45.91 2.10 -5.85
CA SER A 84 46.95 1.21 -5.31
C SER A 84 46.46 0.44 -4.08
N ASP A 85 47.22 -0.63 -3.73
CA ASP A 85 46.99 -1.42 -2.51
C ASP A 85 45.62 -2.10 -2.39
N VAL A 86 45.03 -2.49 -3.52
CA VAL A 86 43.76 -3.24 -3.56
C VAL A 86 44.06 -4.71 -3.18
N VAL A 87 43.58 -5.13 -2.02
CA VAL A 87 43.77 -6.48 -1.50
C VAL A 87 42.68 -7.42 -1.99
N ILE A 88 43.06 -8.51 -2.64
CA ILE A 88 42.15 -9.57 -3.08
C ILE A 88 42.35 -10.79 -2.18
N VAL A 89 41.28 -11.31 -1.62
CA VAL A 89 41.26 -12.52 -0.78
C VAL A 89 40.55 -13.64 -1.55
N ALA A 90 41.09 -14.84 -1.47
CA ALA A 90 40.52 -16.02 -2.13
C ALA A 90 39.09 -16.29 -1.64
N ASP A 91 38.17 -16.61 -2.55
CA ASP A 91 36.73 -16.85 -2.31
C ASP A 91 35.93 -15.65 -1.75
N GLU A 92 36.56 -14.45 -1.69
CA GLU A 92 35.89 -13.21 -1.26
C GLU A 92 35.78 -12.22 -2.42
N VAL A 93 34.84 -11.27 -2.26
CA VAL A 93 34.66 -10.14 -3.19
C VAL A 93 35.22 -8.87 -2.55
N THR A 94 36.26 -8.32 -3.16
CA THR A 94 36.72 -6.96 -2.84
C THR A 94 35.91 -5.97 -3.65
N LYS A 95 35.18 -5.07 -3.00
CA LYS A 95 34.37 -4.04 -3.65
C LYS A 95 35.15 -2.74 -3.83
N LEU A 96 35.16 -2.20 -5.06
CA LEU A 96 35.81 -0.93 -5.38
C LEU A 96 34.97 -0.15 -6.40
N ASP A 97 34.25 0.88 -5.95
CA ASP A 97 33.49 1.78 -6.82
C ASP A 97 34.34 3.01 -7.14
N VAL A 98 34.35 3.45 -8.40
CA VAL A 98 35.19 4.53 -8.89
C VAL A 98 34.35 5.54 -9.68
N ASN A 99 34.53 6.84 -9.39
CA ASN A 99 33.94 7.93 -10.16
C ASN A 99 35.00 8.55 -11.05
N MET A 100 34.76 8.59 -12.36
CA MET A 100 35.69 9.18 -13.34
C MET A 100 35.20 10.55 -13.82
N ASP A 101 36.12 11.52 -13.83
CA ASP A 101 35.85 12.87 -14.37
C ASP A 101 36.16 12.91 -15.86
N THR A 102 35.37 13.67 -16.65
CA THR A 102 35.61 13.86 -18.06
C THR A 102 36.88 14.67 -18.29
N ASP A 103 37.70 14.24 -19.29
CA ASP A 103 38.83 15.03 -19.77
C ASP A 103 38.28 16.05 -20.81
N VAL A 104 38.49 17.34 -20.56
CA VAL A 104 37.91 18.47 -21.32
C VAL A 104 38.59 18.63 -22.70
N GLN A 105 38.50 17.59 -23.52
CA GLN A 105 38.67 17.72 -25.00
C GLN A 105 37.50 17.06 -25.71
N GLN A 106 36.66 17.86 -26.30
CA GLN A 106 35.39 17.49 -26.95
C GLN A 106 35.55 16.39 -28.03
N LEU A 107 34.86 15.26 -27.79
CA LEU A 107 34.42 14.34 -28.84
C LEU A 107 33.00 13.85 -28.53
N GLU A 108 32.12 13.93 -29.54
CA GLU A 108 30.70 13.57 -29.47
C GLU A 108 30.50 12.12 -29.02
N GLY A 109 29.87 11.95 -27.87
CA GLY A 109 29.61 10.63 -27.21
C GLY A 109 28.12 10.31 -27.13
N VAL A 110 27.81 9.08 -27.49
CA VAL A 110 26.44 8.48 -27.38
C VAL A 110 26.11 8.23 -25.91
N GLU A 111 25.04 8.84 -25.44
CA GLU A 111 24.52 8.65 -24.09
C GLU A 111 23.79 7.28 -23.95
N ILE A 112 24.29 6.39 -23.12
CA ILE A 112 23.66 5.10 -22.83
C ILE A 112 23.21 5.09 -21.36
N THR A 113 21.91 4.95 -21.13
CA THR A 113 21.29 4.97 -19.79
C THR A 113 21.61 3.70 -19.02
N ALA A 114 22.46 3.81 -18.01
CA ALA A 114 22.67 2.75 -17.02
C ALA A 114 21.65 2.80 -15.89
N THR A 115 21.25 1.64 -15.38
CA THR A 115 20.37 1.56 -14.20
C THR A 115 21.22 1.78 -12.93
N ALA A 116 21.18 2.98 -12.36
CA ALA A 116 21.89 3.28 -11.12
C ALA A 116 21.40 2.42 -9.96
N LEU A 117 22.31 1.99 -9.06
CA LEU A 117 21.93 1.39 -7.78
C LEU A 117 21.08 2.41 -7.00
N LYS A 118 19.89 2.01 -6.57
CA LYS A 118 18.91 2.88 -5.88
C LYS A 118 18.79 2.56 -4.40
N ASP A 119 19.79 1.92 -3.82
CA ASP A 119 19.81 1.44 -2.43
C ASP A 119 20.22 2.49 -1.40
N SER A 120 20.82 3.61 -1.83
CA SER A 120 21.27 4.71 -0.99
C SER A 120 20.47 5.99 -1.20
N ASP A 121 20.46 6.87 -0.19
CA ASP A 121 19.76 8.15 -0.25
C ASP A 121 20.36 9.09 -1.31
N ALA A 122 21.68 9.04 -1.49
CA ALA A 122 22.37 9.83 -2.52
C ALA A 122 21.99 9.36 -3.93
N ALA A 123 21.88 8.05 -4.13
CA ALA A 123 21.47 7.47 -5.40
C ALA A 123 20.02 7.84 -5.76
N ILE A 124 19.11 7.82 -4.78
CA ILE A 124 17.72 8.27 -4.99
C ILE A 124 17.67 9.75 -5.42
N LEU A 125 18.46 10.62 -4.77
CA LEU A 125 18.51 12.05 -5.14
C LEU A 125 19.09 12.27 -6.54
N ASN A 126 20.07 11.46 -6.97
CA ASN A 126 20.58 11.49 -8.34
C ASN A 126 19.52 11.07 -9.36
N VAL A 127 18.75 10.00 -9.09
CA VAL A 127 17.62 9.60 -9.92
C VAL A 127 16.58 10.72 -9.99
N GLN A 128 16.30 11.39 -8.87
CA GLN A 128 15.41 12.56 -8.81
C GLN A 128 15.93 13.72 -9.65
N LYS A 129 17.23 14.09 -9.51
CA LYS A 129 17.89 15.16 -10.27
C LYS A 129 17.77 14.96 -11.79
N LYS A 130 17.92 13.72 -12.25
CA LYS A 130 17.89 13.34 -13.69
C LYS A 130 16.50 13.02 -14.23
N SER A 131 15.53 12.75 -13.37
CA SER A 131 14.18 12.39 -13.79
C SER A 131 13.54 13.47 -14.66
N ILE A 132 12.74 13.07 -15.63
CA ILE A 132 11.84 13.96 -16.39
C ILE A 132 10.60 14.33 -15.56
N ASN A 133 10.18 13.42 -14.67
CA ASN A 133 9.03 13.59 -13.80
C ASN A 133 9.46 14.25 -12.49
N THR A 134 8.55 14.98 -11.87
CA THR A 134 8.67 15.30 -10.45
C THR A 134 8.49 14.00 -9.67
N LEU A 135 9.54 13.57 -9.01
CA LEU A 135 9.52 12.37 -8.21
C LEU A 135 10.23 12.57 -6.87
N ASP A 136 9.81 11.82 -5.88
CA ASP A 136 10.49 11.69 -4.60
C ASP A 136 10.64 10.20 -4.28
N GLY A 137 11.63 9.84 -3.47
CA GLY A 137 11.87 8.43 -3.20
C GLY A 137 12.52 8.17 -1.85
N MET A 138 12.58 6.89 -1.51
CA MET A 138 13.19 6.38 -0.28
C MET A 138 13.95 5.09 -0.59
N SER A 139 15.18 5.00 -0.10
CA SER A 139 16.09 3.88 -0.29
C SER A 139 15.94 2.81 0.80
N SER A 140 16.49 1.61 0.54
CA SER A 140 16.63 0.55 1.54
C SER A 140 17.51 0.98 2.72
N GLN A 141 18.47 1.87 2.50
CA GLN A 141 19.29 2.47 3.55
C GLN A 141 18.39 3.26 4.54
N THR A 142 17.47 4.08 4.05
CA THR A 142 16.53 4.82 4.90
C THR A 142 15.60 3.86 5.66
N PHE A 143 15.07 2.80 5.03
CA PHE A 143 14.26 1.79 5.73
C PHE A 143 15.01 1.19 6.92
N SER A 144 16.31 0.93 6.74
CA SER A 144 17.17 0.36 7.78
C SER A 144 17.48 1.33 8.92
N LYS A 145 17.60 2.65 8.62
CA LYS A 145 17.85 3.72 9.62
C LYS A 145 16.60 3.97 10.46
N VAL A 146 15.44 3.91 9.86
CA VAL A 146 14.17 4.25 10.52
C VAL A 146 13.59 3.07 11.30
N GLY A 147 13.98 1.85 10.96
CA GLY A 147 13.57 0.63 11.67
C GLY A 147 12.19 0.10 11.36
N ASP A 148 11.45 0.73 10.43
CA ASP A 148 10.12 0.29 10.05
C ASP A 148 10.12 -1.15 9.49
N SER A 149 9.20 -1.97 9.95
CA SER A 149 9.10 -3.37 9.55
C SER A 149 8.38 -3.60 8.23
N ASN A 150 7.55 -2.65 7.80
CA ASN A 150 6.80 -2.68 6.55
C ASN A 150 6.80 -1.34 5.83
N LEU A 151 6.38 -1.35 4.58
CA LEU A 151 6.35 -0.16 3.74
C LEU A 151 5.42 0.94 4.26
N SER A 152 4.32 0.57 4.93
CA SER A 152 3.34 1.53 5.46
C SER A 152 3.96 2.50 6.49
N GLY A 153 4.83 2.01 7.35
CA GLY A 153 5.58 2.84 8.29
C GLY A 153 6.55 3.79 7.57
N ALA A 154 7.30 3.24 6.62
CA ALA A 154 8.39 3.95 5.94
C ALA A 154 7.90 5.07 5.01
N ILE A 155 6.90 4.81 4.16
CA ILE A 155 6.51 5.71 3.07
C ILE A 155 5.91 7.06 3.54
N LYS A 156 5.42 7.13 4.78
CA LYS A 156 4.90 8.39 5.37
C LYS A 156 5.91 9.53 5.34
N ARG A 157 7.21 9.21 5.26
CA ARG A 157 8.31 10.19 5.26
C ARG A 157 8.63 10.75 3.89
N VAL A 158 8.04 10.19 2.83
CA VAL A 158 8.14 10.76 1.49
C VAL A 158 7.30 12.03 1.42
N THR A 159 7.84 13.08 0.80
CA THR A 159 7.19 14.39 0.70
C THR A 159 5.80 14.28 0.07
N GLY A 160 4.79 14.89 0.72
CA GLY A 160 3.40 14.87 0.26
C GLY A 160 2.72 13.51 0.31
N VAL A 161 3.26 12.53 1.03
CA VAL A 161 2.68 11.20 1.20
C VAL A 161 2.17 11.04 2.62
N SER A 162 0.95 10.51 2.75
CA SER A 162 0.35 10.06 4.01
C SER A 162 -0.18 8.64 3.87
N VAL A 163 -0.45 7.98 5.00
CA VAL A 163 -1.00 6.63 5.03
C VAL A 163 -2.20 6.59 5.96
N GLU A 164 -3.36 6.28 5.39
CA GLU A 164 -4.59 6.13 6.14
C GLU A 164 -4.81 4.68 6.57
N GLY A 165 -5.37 4.50 7.77
CA GLY A 165 -5.62 3.18 8.36
C GLY A 165 -4.36 2.32 8.55
N GLY A 166 -3.14 2.88 8.35
CA GLY A 166 -1.90 2.13 8.34
C GLY A 166 -1.69 1.24 7.11
N LYS A 167 -2.52 1.37 6.07
CA LYS A 167 -2.57 0.46 4.91
C LYS A 167 -2.58 1.16 3.56
N TYR A 168 -3.22 2.33 3.42
CA TYR A 168 -3.51 2.98 2.14
C TYR A 168 -2.71 4.25 1.95
N VAL A 169 -2.04 4.36 0.81
CA VAL A 169 -1.22 5.54 0.48
C VAL A 169 -2.06 6.62 -0.15
N TYR A 170 -1.91 7.83 0.37
CA TYR A 170 -2.46 9.06 -0.18
C TYR A 170 -1.31 9.96 -0.60
N VAL A 171 -1.37 10.47 -1.82
CA VAL A 171 -0.35 11.38 -2.34
C VAL A 171 -0.97 12.75 -2.55
N ARG A 172 -0.32 13.80 -2.02
CA ARG A 172 -0.82 15.19 -2.06
C ARG A 172 -2.20 15.35 -1.42
N GLY A 173 -2.47 14.57 -0.37
CA GLY A 173 -3.74 14.57 0.32
C GLY A 173 -4.92 14.02 -0.48
N LEU A 174 -4.67 13.44 -1.67
CA LEU A 174 -5.71 12.83 -2.49
C LEU A 174 -5.89 11.37 -2.10
N GLY A 175 -7.14 10.95 -1.96
CA GLY A 175 -7.53 9.64 -1.47
C GLY A 175 -7.00 8.47 -2.30
N ASP A 176 -7.24 7.28 -1.78
CA ASP A 176 -6.73 6.01 -2.30
C ASP A 176 -7.03 5.79 -3.80
N ARG A 177 -8.18 6.24 -4.29
CA ARG A 177 -8.61 6.17 -5.70
C ARG A 177 -7.62 6.86 -6.65
N TYR A 178 -6.99 7.93 -6.18
CA TYR A 178 -6.16 8.81 -6.99
C TYR A 178 -4.67 8.45 -6.93
N THR A 179 -4.32 7.41 -6.17
CA THR A 179 -2.96 6.89 -6.03
C THR A 179 -2.84 5.51 -6.67
N LYS A 180 -1.92 5.37 -7.62
CA LYS A 180 -1.61 4.09 -8.27
C LYS A 180 -0.40 3.45 -7.59
N THR A 181 -0.53 2.21 -7.14
CA THR A 181 0.61 1.43 -6.65
C THR A 181 1.04 0.41 -7.71
N THR A 182 2.35 0.34 -7.96
CA THR A 182 2.97 -0.62 -8.86
C THR A 182 4.08 -1.38 -8.14
N LEU A 183 4.33 -2.61 -8.54
CA LEU A 183 5.47 -3.42 -8.10
C LEU A 183 6.37 -3.66 -9.31
N ASN A 184 7.64 -3.22 -9.21
CA ASN A 184 8.59 -3.26 -10.31
C ASN A 184 8.03 -2.65 -11.62
N GLY A 185 7.27 -1.55 -11.50
CA GLY A 185 6.64 -0.84 -12.61
C GLY A 185 5.37 -1.48 -13.18
N MET A 186 4.87 -2.58 -12.61
CA MET A 186 3.67 -3.26 -13.06
C MET A 186 2.53 -3.14 -12.04
N SER A 187 1.29 -3.04 -12.54
CA SER A 187 0.09 -2.92 -11.69
C SER A 187 -0.11 -4.16 -10.83
N ILE A 188 -0.46 -3.97 -9.55
CA ILE A 188 -0.82 -5.04 -8.62
C ILE A 188 -2.26 -4.87 -8.14
N PRO A 189 -2.96 -5.98 -7.78
CA PRO A 189 -4.33 -5.93 -7.31
C PRO A 189 -4.45 -5.36 -5.90
N GLY A 190 -5.56 -4.70 -5.59
CA GLY A 190 -5.95 -4.36 -4.23
C GLY A 190 -6.44 -5.59 -3.46
N LEU A 191 -6.15 -5.66 -2.17
CA LEU A 191 -6.58 -6.74 -1.27
C LEU A 191 -7.74 -6.31 -0.36
N ASP A 192 -8.34 -5.19 -0.61
CA ASP A 192 -9.47 -4.71 0.16
C ASP A 192 -10.69 -4.63 -0.77
N PRO A 193 -11.78 -5.33 -0.44
CA PRO A 193 -13.01 -5.20 -1.21
C PRO A 193 -13.60 -3.79 -1.13
N ASP A 194 -13.22 -3.01 -0.11
CA ASP A 194 -13.80 -1.71 0.21
C ASP A 194 -12.95 -0.51 -0.24
N LYS A 195 -11.69 -0.73 -0.66
CA LYS A 195 -10.75 0.31 -1.08
C LYS A 195 -10.21 0.05 -2.49
N ASN A 196 -9.85 1.12 -3.18
CA ASN A 196 -9.36 1.03 -4.56
C ASN A 196 -7.84 0.87 -4.66
N SER A 197 -7.10 1.24 -3.61
CA SER A 197 -5.65 1.14 -3.56
C SER A 197 -5.16 -0.16 -2.95
N VAL A 198 -3.91 -0.47 -3.25
CA VAL A 198 -3.20 -1.62 -2.69
C VAL A 198 -2.87 -1.36 -1.22
N GLN A 199 -3.09 -2.36 -0.39
CA GLN A 199 -2.62 -2.35 0.99
C GLN A 199 -1.10 -2.51 1.01
N ILE A 200 -0.37 -1.48 1.42
CA ILE A 200 1.10 -1.47 1.39
C ILE A 200 1.75 -2.09 2.62
N ASP A 201 0.99 -2.36 3.68
CA ASP A 201 1.45 -3.05 4.89
C ASP A 201 1.85 -4.51 4.63
N ILE A 202 1.38 -5.11 3.51
CA ILE A 202 1.77 -6.46 3.07
C ILE A 202 3.20 -6.56 2.54
N PHE A 203 3.89 -5.43 2.31
CA PHE A 203 5.27 -5.40 1.84
C PHE A 203 6.24 -5.17 3.00
N PRO A 204 6.92 -6.22 3.50
CA PRO A 204 7.99 -6.04 4.49
C PRO A 204 9.15 -5.27 3.87
N THR A 205 9.74 -4.33 4.62
CA THR A 205 10.91 -3.57 4.13
C THR A 205 12.12 -4.46 3.80
N ALA A 206 12.16 -5.66 4.35
CA ALA A 206 13.22 -6.64 4.07
C ALA A 206 13.29 -7.08 2.60
N VAL A 207 12.15 -7.12 1.87
CA VAL A 207 12.09 -7.53 0.45
C VAL A 207 12.28 -6.36 -0.52
N LEU A 208 12.31 -5.11 -0.01
CA LEU A 208 12.31 -3.90 -0.82
C LEU A 208 13.73 -3.35 -1.04
N ASP A 209 13.98 -2.85 -2.23
CA ASP A 209 15.16 -2.08 -2.59
C ASP A 209 14.92 -0.59 -2.40
N ASN A 210 13.88 -0.06 -3.02
CA ASN A 210 13.48 1.33 -2.92
C ASN A 210 11.98 1.52 -3.17
N VAL A 211 11.50 2.71 -2.91
CA VAL A 211 10.17 3.17 -3.29
C VAL A 211 10.27 4.53 -3.95
N MET A 212 9.71 4.66 -5.14
CA MET A 212 9.68 5.89 -5.92
C MET A 212 8.24 6.39 -6.06
N VAL A 213 8.01 7.67 -5.80
CA VAL A 213 6.69 8.32 -5.91
C VAL A 213 6.74 9.34 -7.03
N TYR A 214 6.17 8.99 -8.19
CA TYR A 214 6.04 9.88 -9.34
C TYR A 214 4.82 10.77 -9.16
N LYS A 215 5.02 12.09 -9.12
CA LYS A 215 3.97 13.09 -8.87
C LYS A 215 3.46 13.78 -10.13
N THR A 216 4.19 13.67 -11.24
CA THR A 216 3.77 14.16 -12.56
C THR A 216 3.69 13.04 -13.57
N PHE A 217 2.83 13.19 -14.57
CA PHE A 217 2.60 12.17 -15.58
C PHE A 217 3.57 12.34 -16.76
N SER A 218 4.02 11.21 -17.32
CA SER A 218 4.62 11.07 -18.64
C SER A 218 3.97 9.89 -19.38
N PRO A 219 3.91 9.88 -20.71
CA PRO A 219 3.12 8.92 -21.49
C PRO A 219 3.49 7.44 -21.28
N ASN A 220 4.71 7.14 -20.84
CA ASN A 220 5.17 5.78 -20.49
C ASN A 220 4.65 5.26 -19.15
N LEU A 221 4.02 6.12 -18.32
CA LEU A 221 3.34 5.72 -17.07
C LEU A 221 1.89 5.32 -17.34
N TYR A 222 1.25 4.66 -16.38
CA TYR A 222 -0.19 4.42 -16.40
C TYR A 222 -0.95 5.75 -16.40
N GLY A 223 -2.09 5.85 -17.09
CA GLY A 223 -2.91 7.06 -17.12
C GLY A 223 -3.83 7.23 -15.90
N ASP A 224 -4.10 6.15 -15.17
CA ASP A 224 -5.09 6.08 -14.09
C ASP A 224 -4.49 6.44 -12.71
N PHE A 225 -3.94 7.66 -12.60
CA PHE A 225 -3.55 8.25 -11.33
C PHE A 225 -3.67 9.77 -11.37
N THR A 226 -3.76 10.40 -10.19
CA THR A 226 -3.90 11.85 -10.08
C THR A 226 -3.05 12.43 -8.96
N GLY A 227 -2.95 11.75 -7.82
CA GLY A 227 -2.05 12.11 -6.73
C GLY A 227 -0.62 11.76 -7.07
N GLY A 228 -0.37 10.50 -7.41
CA GLY A 228 0.93 9.97 -7.80
C GLY A 228 0.93 8.48 -8.06
N VAL A 229 2.02 8.00 -8.66
CA VAL A 229 2.33 6.58 -8.79
C VAL A 229 3.36 6.20 -7.74
N VAL A 230 3.02 5.27 -6.88
CA VAL A 230 3.94 4.67 -5.90
C VAL A 230 4.51 3.40 -6.50
N ASN A 231 5.74 3.47 -7.00
CA ASN A 231 6.43 2.31 -7.54
C ASN A 231 7.30 1.68 -6.45
N VAL A 232 6.93 0.47 -6.06
CA VAL A 232 7.66 -0.35 -5.10
C VAL A 232 8.63 -1.23 -5.87
N GLU A 233 9.92 -1.13 -5.61
CA GLU A 233 10.93 -1.96 -6.25
C GLU A 233 11.44 -3.02 -5.27
N THR A 234 11.43 -4.28 -5.68
CA THR A 234 11.97 -5.39 -4.88
C THR A 234 13.46 -5.52 -5.09
N LYS A 235 14.15 -6.06 -4.09
CA LYS A 235 15.58 -6.34 -4.18
C LYS A 235 15.89 -7.24 -5.35
N ASP A 236 16.82 -6.80 -6.17
CA ASP A 236 17.53 -7.64 -7.12
C ASP A 236 18.53 -8.58 -6.37
N PHE A 237 19.41 -9.21 -7.09
CA PHE A 237 20.49 -10.00 -6.49
C PHE A 237 21.63 -9.08 -6.01
N PRO A 238 22.24 -9.36 -4.85
CA PRO A 238 23.35 -8.56 -4.34
C PRO A 238 24.64 -8.81 -5.14
N THR A 239 25.49 -7.80 -5.21
CA THR A 239 26.82 -7.91 -5.83
C THR A 239 27.78 -8.81 -5.05
N GLU A 240 27.52 -8.99 -3.75
CA GLU A 240 28.32 -9.82 -2.83
C GLU A 240 27.46 -10.93 -2.25
N LYS A 241 28.10 -12.06 -1.89
CA LYS A 241 27.42 -13.13 -1.17
C LYS A 241 26.98 -12.63 0.20
N THR A 242 25.67 -12.55 0.38
CA THR A 242 25.07 -12.10 1.63
C THR A 242 24.15 -13.17 2.22
N THR A 243 24.24 -13.35 3.54
CA THR A 243 23.28 -14.14 4.30
C THR A 243 22.99 -13.37 5.59
N ALA A 244 21.74 -13.06 5.86
CA ALA A 244 21.37 -12.31 7.05
C ALA A 244 20.16 -12.92 7.76
N LEU A 245 20.15 -12.84 9.09
CA LEU A 245 19.07 -13.25 9.97
C LEU A 245 18.70 -12.10 10.87
N SER A 246 17.42 -11.79 10.97
CA SER A 246 16.88 -10.77 11.89
C SER A 246 15.82 -11.36 12.80
N LEU A 247 15.90 -11.04 14.09
CA LEU A 247 14.92 -11.36 15.12
C LEU A 247 14.44 -10.06 15.77
N GLY A 248 13.15 -9.86 15.90
CA GLY A 248 12.54 -8.67 16.51
C GLY A 248 11.46 -9.06 17.52
N LEU A 249 11.38 -8.29 18.60
CA LEU A 249 10.31 -8.35 19.57
C LEU A 249 9.78 -6.94 19.82
N SER A 250 8.46 -6.82 20.03
CA SER A 250 7.86 -5.55 20.44
C SER A 250 6.74 -5.75 21.45
N VAL A 251 6.56 -4.72 22.28
CA VAL A 251 5.54 -4.68 23.33
C VAL A 251 4.85 -3.32 23.33
N ILE A 252 3.55 -3.34 23.62
CA ILE A 252 2.73 -2.16 23.88
C ILE A 252 2.21 -2.34 25.30
N PRO A 253 2.52 -1.44 26.25
CA PRO A 253 2.01 -1.51 27.62
C PRO A 253 0.48 -1.62 27.63
N GLY A 254 -0.04 -2.55 28.41
CA GLY A 254 -1.49 -2.83 28.48
C GLY A 254 -2.01 -3.83 27.43
N VAL A 255 -1.18 -4.27 26.47
CA VAL A 255 -1.55 -5.29 25.48
C VAL A 255 -0.95 -6.65 25.87
N GLN A 256 0.38 -6.75 25.91
CA GLN A 256 1.07 -8.00 26.22
C GLN A 256 0.94 -8.36 27.70
N PHE A 257 0.76 -9.66 27.97
CA PHE A 257 0.55 -10.21 29.30
C PHE A 257 -0.67 -9.64 30.04
N ASN A 258 -1.60 -8.99 29.30
CA ASN A 258 -2.84 -8.48 29.84
C ASN A 258 -3.86 -9.64 29.96
N ASN A 259 -4.42 -9.85 31.18
CA ASN A 259 -5.40 -10.88 31.44
C ASN A 259 -6.81 -10.54 30.87
N ASP A 260 -7.03 -9.28 30.50
CA ASP A 260 -8.27 -8.81 29.90
C ASP A 260 -8.22 -8.77 28.36
N PHE A 261 -7.09 -9.18 27.77
CA PHE A 261 -7.00 -9.34 26.32
C PHE A 261 -8.04 -10.33 25.82
N ILE A 262 -8.81 -9.92 24.82
CA ILE A 262 -9.88 -10.74 24.24
C ILE A 262 -9.54 -11.20 22.83
N LEU A 263 -9.89 -12.45 22.54
CA LEU A 263 -9.89 -13.02 21.20
C LEU A 263 -10.91 -14.16 21.14
N TYR A 264 -10.70 -15.19 20.36
CA TYR A 264 -11.46 -16.42 20.34
C TYR A 264 -10.56 -17.58 19.94
N LYS A 265 -11.02 -18.82 20.15
CA LYS A 265 -10.24 -20.01 19.81
C LYS A 265 -10.03 -20.09 18.30
N GLY A 266 -8.77 -20.01 17.89
CA GLY A 266 -8.34 -20.05 16.50
C GLY A 266 -8.25 -21.46 15.89
N GLY A 267 -7.98 -21.53 14.58
CA GLY A 267 -7.65 -22.75 13.86
C GLY A 267 -6.18 -23.15 14.07
N LYS A 268 -5.84 -24.41 13.68
CA LYS A 268 -4.47 -24.96 13.83
C LYS A 268 -3.43 -24.29 12.94
N THR A 269 -3.85 -23.63 11.86
CA THR A 269 -2.99 -23.00 10.87
C THR A 269 -2.99 -21.47 10.91
N ASP A 270 -3.69 -20.85 11.89
CA ASP A 270 -3.74 -19.41 12.08
C ASP A 270 -2.34 -18.79 12.21
N TRP A 271 -1.39 -19.50 12.82
CA TRP A 271 0.00 -19.06 12.95
C TRP A 271 0.75 -18.93 11.60
N LEU A 272 0.20 -19.49 10.52
CA LEU A 272 0.65 -19.29 9.13
C LEU A 272 -0.28 -18.34 8.34
N GLY A 273 -1.29 -17.77 8.98
CA GLY A 273 -2.25 -16.90 8.32
C GLY A 273 -3.22 -17.62 7.39
N PHE A 274 -3.44 -18.93 7.59
CA PHE A 274 -4.40 -19.75 6.83
C PHE A 274 -5.52 -20.27 7.74
N ASP A 275 -6.75 -20.28 7.22
CA ASP A 275 -7.80 -21.07 7.82
C ASP A 275 -7.56 -22.57 7.57
N ASP A 276 -7.78 -23.41 8.59
CA ASP A 276 -7.62 -24.87 8.50
C ASP A 276 -8.89 -25.59 7.98
N GLY A 277 -9.90 -24.81 7.53
CA GLY A 277 -11.20 -25.31 7.13
C GLY A 277 -12.22 -25.36 8.27
N GLY A 278 -11.78 -25.18 9.51
CA GLY A 278 -12.66 -25.20 10.69
C GLY A 278 -13.68 -24.05 10.75
N ARG A 279 -13.45 -22.99 9.97
CA ARG A 279 -14.36 -21.85 9.81
C ARG A 279 -15.12 -21.87 8.49
N SER A 280 -14.90 -22.84 7.61
CA SER A 280 -15.61 -22.95 6.34
C SER A 280 -17.11 -23.17 6.55
N LEU A 281 -17.92 -22.77 5.56
CA LEU A 281 -19.34 -23.11 5.55
C LEU A 281 -19.49 -24.64 5.64
N PRO A 282 -20.25 -25.17 6.63
CA PRO A 282 -20.25 -26.59 6.92
C PRO A 282 -21.05 -27.45 5.93
N PHE A 283 -21.75 -26.83 4.96
CA PHE A 283 -22.54 -27.50 3.94
C PHE A 283 -22.42 -26.77 2.58
N ASN A 284 -23.02 -27.38 1.54
CA ASN A 284 -23.01 -26.75 0.22
C ASN A 284 -23.84 -25.45 0.22
N LYS A 285 -23.25 -24.36 -0.24
CA LYS A 285 -23.90 -23.04 -0.29
C LYS A 285 -25.22 -22.98 -1.07
N LEU A 286 -25.44 -23.93 -1.99
CA LEU A 286 -26.69 -24.06 -2.74
C LEU A 286 -27.70 -24.99 -2.08
N ALA A 287 -27.42 -25.50 -0.87
CA ALA A 287 -28.38 -26.31 -0.13
C ALA A 287 -29.61 -25.47 0.24
N SER A 288 -30.78 -26.03 -0.04
CA SER A 288 -32.03 -25.43 0.44
C SER A 288 -32.14 -25.60 1.94
N ILE A 289 -32.38 -24.52 2.65
CA ILE A 289 -32.66 -24.53 4.08
C ILE A 289 -34.20 -24.61 4.23
N PRO A 290 -34.73 -25.68 4.85
CA PRO A 290 -36.18 -25.81 5.02
C PRO A 290 -36.73 -24.70 5.93
N ASP A 291 -37.95 -24.24 5.61
CA ASP A 291 -38.72 -23.41 6.54
C ASP A 291 -39.08 -24.22 7.79
N GLU A 292 -39.02 -23.60 8.95
CA GLU A 292 -39.23 -24.26 10.24
C GLU A 292 -40.67 -24.81 10.39
N SER A 293 -41.65 -24.25 9.69
CA SER A 293 -43.02 -24.71 9.65
C SER A 293 -43.22 -26.08 9.00
N LEU A 294 -42.26 -26.48 8.12
CA LEU A 294 -42.29 -27.78 7.44
C LEU A 294 -41.89 -28.94 8.35
N VAL A 295 -41.33 -28.66 9.53
CA VAL A 295 -40.90 -29.65 10.52
C VAL A 295 -39.92 -30.68 9.92
N ASP A 296 -39.02 -30.22 9.07
CA ASP A 296 -38.06 -31.08 8.37
C ASP A 296 -36.79 -31.30 9.24
N PRO A 297 -36.41 -32.57 9.52
CA PRO A 297 -35.18 -32.88 10.27
C PRO A 297 -33.89 -32.32 9.64
N GLN A 298 -33.89 -31.98 8.35
CA GLN A 298 -32.76 -31.37 7.68
C GLN A 298 -32.43 -30.01 8.32
N LEU A 299 -33.40 -29.23 8.80
CA LEU A 299 -33.18 -27.94 9.45
C LEU A 299 -32.34 -28.10 10.73
N GLU A 300 -32.65 -29.10 11.57
CA GLU A 300 -31.85 -29.44 12.75
C GLU A 300 -30.39 -29.78 12.35
N ASN A 301 -30.23 -30.67 11.36
CA ASN A 301 -28.91 -31.11 10.93
C ASN A 301 -28.05 -29.96 10.38
N LEU A 302 -28.65 -29.08 9.59
CA LEU A 302 -27.97 -27.89 9.07
C LEU A 302 -27.59 -26.93 10.23
N THR A 303 -28.49 -26.71 11.17
CA THR A 303 -28.23 -25.82 12.33
C THR A 303 -27.09 -26.36 13.21
N ARG A 304 -27.11 -27.66 13.51
CA ARG A 304 -26.08 -28.34 14.33
C ARG A 304 -24.72 -28.43 13.65
N SER A 305 -24.66 -28.30 12.33
CA SER A 305 -23.41 -28.36 11.58
C SER A 305 -22.52 -27.13 11.81
N PHE A 306 -23.07 -26.00 12.25
CA PHE A 306 -22.31 -24.80 12.54
C PHE A 306 -21.53 -24.92 13.85
N ASN A 307 -20.31 -24.35 13.87
CA ASN A 307 -19.52 -24.24 15.10
C ASN A 307 -20.28 -23.41 16.17
N PRO A 308 -20.48 -23.91 17.38
CA PRO A 308 -21.26 -23.23 18.43
C PRO A 308 -20.53 -22.02 19.05
N ASP A 309 -19.22 -21.87 18.86
CA ASP A 309 -18.47 -20.75 19.44
C ASP A 309 -18.92 -19.41 18.81
N MET A 310 -19.59 -18.56 19.56
CA MET A 310 -20.12 -17.26 19.16
C MET A 310 -19.59 -16.10 19.99
N GLY A 311 -19.11 -16.37 21.21
CA GLY A 311 -18.67 -15.38 22.17
C GLY A 311 -17.18 -15.14 22.18
N VAL A 312 -16.78 -13.95 22.60
CA VAL A 312 -15.37 -13.59 22.86
C VAL A 312 -14.82 -14.39 24.04
N LYS A 313 -13.52 -14.67 24.01
CA LYS A 313 -12.80 -15.38 25.08
C LYS A 313 -11.65 -14.50 25.58
N LYS A 314 -11.39 -14.53 26.90
CA LYS A 314 -10.15 -13.95 27.45
C LYS A 314 -8.97 -14.85 27.10
N MET A 315 -7.90 -14.24 26.63
CA MET A 315 -6.67 -14.91 26.25
C MET A 315 -5.47 -14.07 26.70
N THR A 316 -4.26 -14.62 26.62
CA THR A 316 -3.03 -13.85 26.91
C THR A 316 -2.31 -13.52 25.60
N ALA A 317 -2.09 -12.24 25.34
CA ALA A 317 -1.24 -11.79 24.25
C ALA A 317 0.23 -11.92 24.65
N PHE A 318 1.04 -12.57 23.79
CA PHE A 318 2.49 -12.64 23.92
C PHE A 318 3.14 -11.40 23.29
N PRO A 319 4.45 -11.14 23.52
CA PRO A 319 5.18 -10.11 22.78
C PRO A 319 5.02 -10.33 21.27
N SER A 320 4.79 -9.25 20.53
CA SER A 320 4.78 -9.29 19.08
C SER A 320 6.16 -9.65 18.57
N GLY A 321 6.25 -10.54 17.58
CA GLY A 321 7.50 -11.11 17.11
C GLY A 321 7.68 -10.97 15.61
N SER A 322 8.94 -10.83 15.18
CA SER A 322 9.32 -10.86 13.76
C SER A 322 10.57 -11.69 13.54
N LEU A 323 10.60 -12.41 12.43
CA LEU A 323 11.74 -13.20 11.95
C LEU A 323 11.94 -12.86 10.46
N SER A 324 13.15 -12.52 10.05
CA SER A 324 13.50 -12.32 8.65
C SER A 324 14.82 -13.04 8.33
N PHE A 325 14.82 -13.73 7.21
CA PHE A 325 15.99 -14.39 6.64
C PHE A 325 16.19 -13.91 5.22
N SER A 326 17.42 -13.59 4.84
CA SER A 326 17.78 -13.29 3.46
C SER A 326 19.08 -13.98 3.07
N LYS A 327 19.13 -14.45 1.81
CA LYS A 327 20.33 -15.03 1.20
C LYS A 327 20.37 -14.67 -0.27
N GLY A 328 21.50 -14.16 -0.73
CA GLY A 328 21.69 -13.82 -2.14
C GLY A 328 23.15 -13.89 -2.53
N ASN A 329 23.40 -13.96 -3.82
CA ASN A 329 24.74 -13.95 -4.40
C ASN A 329 24.69 -13.59 -5.88
N GLN A 330 25.81 -13.10 -6.38
CA GLN A 330 26.14 -12.98 -7.79
C GLN A 330 27.26 -13.94 -8.14
N ILE A 331 27.16 -14.61 -9.27
CA ILE A 331 28.15 -15.57 -9.79
C ILE A 331 28.52 -15.11 -11.20
N ASP A 332 29.75 -14.63 -11.37
CA ASP A 332 30.26 -14.18 -12.66
C ASP A 332 31.01 -15.31 -13.35
N LYS A 333 30.74 -15.48 -14.64
CA LYS A 333 31.45 -16.32 -15.57
C LYS A 333 31.84 -15.48 -16.80
N GLU A 334 32.78 -15.97 -17.59
CA GLU A 334 33.43 -15.22 -18.69
C GLU A 334 32.50 -14.31 -19.56
N HIS A 335 31.26 -14.75 -19.83
CA HIS A 335 30.28 -13.99 -20.63
C HIS A 335 28.90 -13.94 -19.99
N VAL A 336 28.73 -14.43 -18.77
CA VAL A 336 27.43 -14.55 -18.12
C VAL A 336 27.53 -14.23 -16.62
N THR A 337 26.73 -13.30 -16.17
CA THR A 337 26.50 -13.03 -14.76
C THR A 337 25.17 -13.65 -14.34
N LEU A 338 25.19 -14.53 -13.32
CA LEU A 338 24.01 -15.12 -12.70
C LEU A 338 23.82 -14.50 -11.32
N GLY A 339 22.61 -14.09 -11.01
CA GLY A 339 22.27 -13.59 -9.70
C GLY A 339 21.06 -14.31 -9.12
N TYR A 340 21.00 -14.45 -7.79
CA TYR A 340 19.81 -14.92 -7.09
C TYR A 340 19.64 -14.21 -5.75
N ASN A 341 18.40 -14.10 -5.32
CA ASN A 341 18.05 -13.59 -4.01
C ASN A 341 16.84 -14.34 -3.45
N VAL A 342 16.89 -14.68 -2.17
CA VAL A 342 15.79 -15.32 -1.42
C VAL A 342 15.60 -14.54 -0.14
N VAL A 343 14.39 -14.06 0.09
CA VAL A 343 14.02 -13.35 1.33
C VAL A 343 12.76 -13.99 1.91
N LEU A 344 12.79 -14.32 3.18
CA LEU A 344 11.65 -14.82 3.95
C LEU A 344 11.43 -13.90 5.13
N ASN A 345 10.19 -13.54 5.39
CA ASN A 345 9.79 -12.71 6.52
C ASN A 345 8.56 -13.29 7.18
N TYR A 346 8.50 -13.25 8.50
CA TYR A 346 7.36 -13.67 9.32
C TYR A 346 7.13 -12.63 10.42
N GLN A 347 5.87 -12.31 10.70
CA GLN A 347 5.46 -11.39 11.77
C GLN A 347 4.20 -11.93 12.47
N ASN A 348 4.13 -11.74 13.78
CA ASN A 348 2.94 -12.00 14.59
C ASN A 348 2.75 -10.82 15.54
N ASN A 349 1.70 -10.03 15.34
CA ASN A 349 1.43 -8.79 16.04
C ASN A 349 0.13 -8.87 16.84
N TYR A 350 0.13 -8.35 18.07
CA TYR A 350 -1.04 -8.22 18.92
C TYR A 350 -1.37 -6.76 19.15
N GLN A 351 -2.67 -6.43 19.14
CA GLN A 351 -3.21 -5.11 19.46
C GLN A 351 -4.44 -5.26 20.35
N PHE A 352 -4.63 -4.34 21.27
CA PHE A 352 -5.77 -4.32 22.17
C PHE A 352 -6.22 -2.89 22.40
N PHE A 353 -7.47 -2.63 22.16
CA PHE A 353 -8.10 -1.33 22.32
C PHE A 353 -9.15 -1.40 23.40
N ASN A 354 -8.85 -0.81 24.55
CA ASN A 354 -9.86 -0.50 25.55
C ASN A 354 -10.62 0.76 25.11
N ASP A 355 -11.86 0.87 25.45
CA ASP A 355 -12.70 2.05 25.18
C ASP A 355 -12.79 2.39 23.67
N PHE A 356 -12.71 1.35 22.81
CA PHE A 356 -13.05 1.50 21.40
C PHE A 356 -14.47 2.03 21.28
N GLN A 357 -14.63 3.16 20.55
CA GLN A 357 -15.93 3.81 20.36
C GLN A 357 -16.27 3.93 18.88
N SER A 358 -17.57 3.79 18.58
CA SER A 358 -18.16 4.08 17.28
C SER A 358 -19.58 4.57 17.51
N ASN A 359 -19.79 5.90 17.42
CA ASN A 359 -21.04 6.52 17.84
C ASN A 359 -21.77 7.13 16.63
N ARG A 360 -23.08 7.38 16.80
CA ARG A 360 -23.92 8.06 15.81
C ARG A 360 -24.62 9.28 16.44
N PHE A 361 -24.46 10.42 15.77
CA PHE A 361 -25.08 11.68 16.13
C PHE A 361 -25.69 12.33 14.88
N ARG A 362 -26.73 13.10 15.06
CA ARG A 362 -27.36 13.93 14.03
C ARG A 362 -27.71 15.31 14.55
N MET A 363 -28.01 16.22 13.66
CA MET A 363 -28.64 17.49 14.03
C MET A 363 -30.04 17.22 14.56
N ASP A 364 -30.51 18.07 15.47
CA ASP A 364 -31.92 18.06 15.90
C ASP A 364 -32.82 18.46 14.72
N ALA A 365 -34.09 18.00 14.73
CA ALA A 365 -35.07 18.43 13.74
C ALA A 365 -35.44 19.91 13.90
N ASP A 366 -35.35 20.45 15.12
CA ASP A 366 -35.55 21.87 15.42
C ASP A 366 -34.28 22.66 15.09
N ALA A 367 -34.37 23.58 14.12
CA ALA A 367 -33.27 24.40 13.67
C ALA A 367 -32.69 25.36 14.72
N SER A 368 -33.43 25.63 15.78
CA SER A 368 -32.99 26.47 16.91
C SER A 368 -32.04 25.75 17.87
N VAL A 369 -31.95 24.40 17.79
CA VAL A 369 -31.10 23.55 18.62
C VAL A 369 -29.80 23.26 17.89
N ASN A 370 -28.68 23.81 18.37
CA ASN A 370 -27.36 23.61 17.75
C ASN A 370 -26.69 22.30 18.17
N GLU A 371 -26.92 21.83 19.41
CA GLU A 371 -26.30 20.63 19.93
C GLU A 371 -26.75 19.39 19.13
N LEU A 372 -25.80 18.46 18.92
CA LEU A 372 -26.07 17.22 18.19
C LEU A 372 -26.86 16.24 19.06
N PHE A 373 -27.94 15.73 18.52
CA PHE A 373 -28.72 14.67 19.14
C PHE A 373 -27.96 13.35 19.08
N LYS A 374 -27.85 12.68 20.23
CA LYS A 374 -27.18 11.39 20.33
C LYS A 374 -28.17 10.30 19.95
N GLU A 375 -27.95 9.66 18.80
CA GLU A 375 -28.79 8.54 18.35
C GLU A 375 -28.29 7.22 18.95
N GLU A 376 -26.98 6.97 18.91
CA GLU A 376 -26.44 5.68 19.29
C GLU A 376 -24.99 5.81 19.79
N THR A 377 -24.65 5.07 20.86
CA THR A 377 -23.26 4.92 21.31
C THR A 377 -22.86 3.46 21.37
N ARG A 378 -21.70 3.13 20.84
CA ARG A 378 -21.08 1.79 20.86
C ARG A 378 -19.71 1.89 21.50
N ILE A 379 -19.59 1.36 22.70
CA ILE A 379 -18.34 1.40 23.48
C ILE A 379 -17.97 -0.02 23.89
N GLY A 380 -16.70 -0.36 23.76
CA GLY A 380 -16.25 -1.70 24.13
C GLY A 380 -14.76 -1.92 23.98
N THR A 381 -14.38 -3.18 23.98
CA THR A 381 -13.01 -3.64 23.80
C THR A 381 -12.85 -4.36 22.49
N LEU A 382 -11.66 -4.25 21.89
CA LEU A 382 -11.29 -4.89 20.62
C LEU A 382 -9.91 -5.51 20.77
N GLY A 383 -9.81 -6.83 20.63
CA GLY A 383 -8.54 -7.56 20.55
C GLY A 383 -8.26 -8.01 19.12
N LYS A 384 -7.00 -7.90 18.69
CA LYS A 384 -6.54 -8.32 17.36
C LYS A 384 -5.23 -9.08 17.44
N GLN A 385 -5.13 -10.11 16.61
CA GLN A 385 -3.87 -10.79 16.29
C GLN A 385 -3.70 -10.84 14.78
N THR A 386 -2.59 -10.34 14.29
CA THR A 386 -2.26 -10.35 12.85
C THR A 386 -0.99 -11.15 12.64
N VAL A 387 -1.10 -12.24 11.91
CA VAL A 387 0.03 -13.05 11.44
C VAL A 387 0.25 -12.72 9.97
N MET A 388 1.50 -12.47 9.59
CA MET A 388 1.87 -12.24 8.20
C MET A 388 3.21 -12.92 7.89
N TRP A 389 3.32 -13.54 6.72
CA TRP A 389 4.61 -13.94 6.17
C TRP A 389 4.71 -13.56 4.70
N SER A 390 5.92 -13.34 4.24
CA SER A 390 6.22 -13.05 2.85
C SER A 390 7.48 -13.77 2.42
N GLY A 391 7.47 -14.28 1.20
CA GLY A 391 8.62 -14.90 0.54
C GLY A 391 8.86 -14.24 -0.80
N LEU A 392 10.11 -13.82 -1.05
CA LEU A 392 10.60 -13.36 -2.35
C LEU A 392 11.70 -14.31 -2.82
N VAL A 393 11.54 -14.77 -4.05
CA VAL A 393 12.60 -15.48 -4.77
C VAL A 393 12.81 -14.73 -6.08
N SER A 394 14.02 -14.28 -6.33
CA SER A 394 14.40 -13.64 -7.58
C SER A 394 15.66 -14.26 -8.16
N GLY A 395 15.75 -14.25 -9.49
CA GLY A 395 16.91 -14.67 -10.23
C GLY A 395 17.07 -13.83 -11.48
N ALA A 396 18.31 -13.60 -11.89
CA ALA A 396 18.60 -12.91 -13.12
C ALA A 396 19.81 -13.53 -13.82
N VAL A 397 19.83 -13.35 -15.14
CA VAL A 397 20.96 -13.66 -15.99
C VAL A 397 21.25 -12.46 -16.86
N LYS A 398 22.51 -12.01 -16.86
CA LYS A 398 23.02 -10.96 -17.74
C LYS A 398 24.07 -11.57 -18.64
N PHE A 399 24.02 -11.26 -19.92
CA PHE A 399 25.06 -11.61 -20.91
C PHE A 399 25.14 -10.51 -21.94
N ASP A 400 26.35 -9.95 -22.10
CA ASP A 400 26.66 -8.83 -22.99
C ASP A 400 25.58 -7.70 -22.93
N ASN A 401 24.80 -7.58 -23.98
CA ASN A 401 23.78 -6.53 -24.15
C ASN A 401 22.35 -6.98 -23.74
N HIS A 402 22.21 -8.13 -23.08
CA HIS A 402 20.91 -8.69 -22.75
C HIS A 402 20.83 -9.05 -21.27
N SER A 403 19.69 -8.80 -20.64
CA SER A 403 19.40 -9.30 -19.30
C SER A 403 17.97 -9.79 -19.19
N TYR A 404 17.81 -10.86 -18.43
CA TYR A 404 16.51 -11.39 -18.05
C TYR A 404 16.45 -11.54 -16.54
N SER A 405 15.35 -11.12 -15.96
CA SER A 405 15.09 -11.36 -14.55
C SER A 405 13.71 -11.94 -14.33
N ILE A 406 13.59 -12.77 -13.31
CA ILE A 406 12.34 -13.34 -12.84
C ILE A 406 12.26 -13.13 -11.34
N SER A 407 11.12 -12.70 -10.84
CA SER A 407 10.84 -12.67 -9.42
C SER A 407 9.47 -13.23 -9.10
N LEU A 408 9.38 -13.94 -7.98
CA LEU A 408 8.15 -14.48 -7.41
C LEU A 408 8.03 -13.97 -5.98
N LEU A 409 7.01 -13.18 -5.73
CA LEU A 409 6.63 -12.69 -4.40
C LEU A 409 5.34 -13.36 -3.97
N LYS A 410 5.34 -13.96 -2.79
CA LYS A 410 4.13 -14.41 -2.09
C LYS A 410 4.02 -13.69 -0.76
N SER A 411 2.88 -13.06 -0.51
CA SER A 411 2.51 -12.53 0.81
C SER A 411 1.20 -13.16 1.27
N GLN A 412 1.15 -13.54 2.54
CA GLN A 412 0.02 -14.19 3.19
C GLN A 412 -0.18 -13.55 4.54
N SER A 413 -1.42 -13.16 4.87
CA SER A 413 -1.77 -12.70 6.21
C SER A 413 -3.07 -13.34 6.69
N GLY A 414 -3.16 -13.53 8.00
CA GLY A 414 -4.37 -13.90 8.72
C GLY A 414 -4.56 -12.94 9.89
N GLU A 415 -5.72 -12.29 9.95
CA GLU A 415 -6.09 -11.39 11.03
C GLU A 415 -7.27 -11.97 11.79
N SER A 416 -7.05 -12.38 13.04
CA SER A 416 -8.10 -12.73 14.00
C SER A 416 -8.48 -11.48 14.79
N SER A 417 -9.79 -11.21 14.94
CA SER A 417 -10.27 -10.09 15.71
C SER A 417 -11.51 -10.48 16.52
N ALA A 418 -11.58 -9.98 17.76
CA ALA A 418 -12.73 -10.14 18.63
C ALA A 418 -13.08 -8.81 19.27
N ALA A 419 -14.33 -8.40 19.15
CA ALA A 419 -14.85 -7.20 19.82
C ALA A 419 -16.02 -7.57 20.74
N LYS A 420 -16.04 -6.97 21.91
CA LYS A 420 -17.17 -6.99 22.84
C LYS A 420 -17.55 -5.56 23.16
N ARG A 421 -18.77 -5.16 22.82
CA ARG A 421 -19.23 -3.79 23.00
C ARG A 421 -20.65 -3.71 23.53
N VAL A 422 -20.95 -2.62 24.18
CA VAL A 422 -22.28 -2.22 24.60
C VAL A 422 -22.74 -1.11 23.67
N ASN A 423 -23.88 -1.30 23.07
CA ASN A 423 -24.53 -0.33 22.21
C ASN A 423 -25.79 0.18 22.94
N GLN A 424 -25.93 1.50 23.04
CA GLN A 424 -27.10 2.19 23.57
C GLN A 424 -27.77 2.99 22.46
N ASN A 425 -29.01 2.65 22.16
CA ASN A 425 -29.85 3.39 21.22
C ASN A 425 -30.76 4.34 21.99
N PHE A 426 -30.69 5.64 21.65
CA PHE A 426 -31.42 6.72 22.31
C PHE A 426 -32.61 7.25 21.48
N ASP A 427 -32.72 6.84 20.20
CA ASP A 427 -33.68 7.39 19.26
C ASP A 427 -35.07 6.75 19.44
N ASP A 428 -35.15 5.43 19.61
CA ASP A 428 -36.41 4.70 19.50
C ASP A 428 -36.85 4.00 20.81
N THR A 429 -36.01 3.23 21.43
CA THR A 429 -36.40 2.35 22.54
C THR A 429 -35.57 2.52 23.81
N ASN A 430 -34.54 3.37 23.76
CA ASN A 430 -33.54 3.46 24.83
C ASN A 430 -32.96 2.08 25.20
N ALA A 431 -32.85 1.19 24.19
CA ALA A 431 -32.43 -0.19 24.35
C ALA A 431 -30.91 -0.30 24.52
N THR A 432 -30.51 -1.21 25.42
CA THR A 432 -29.10 -1.60 25.56
C THR A 432 -28.89 -2.90 24.81
N LEU A 433 -27.94 -2.87 23.83
CA LEU A 433 -27.57 -4.05 23.05
C LEU A 433 -26.18 -4.52 23.49
N LEU A 434 -26.03 -5.80 23.73
CA LEU A 434 -24.76 -6.47 23.97
C LEU A 434 -24.31 -7.09 22.65
N GLU A 435 -23.13 -6.74 22.17
CA GLU A 435 -22.62 -7.23 20.89
C GLU A 435 -21.28 -7.95 21.08
N ASP A 436 -21.21 -9.19 20.59
CA ASP A 436 -19.98 -9.95 20.41
C ASP A 436 -19.73 -10.14 18.91
N ILE A 437 -18.53 -9.73 18.44
CA ILE A 437 -18.14 -9.80 17.02
C ILE A 437 -16.84 -10.56 16.92
N LEU A 438 -16.82 -11.64 16.12
CA LEU A 438 -15.64 -12.48 15.90
C LEU A 438 -15.34 -12.54 14.41
N THR A 439 -14.11 -12.19 14.01
CA THR A 439 -13.70 -12.21 12.62
C THR A 439 -12.39 -12.95 12.40
N TYR A 440 -12.26 -13.57 11.25
CA TYR A 440 -10.99 -13.98 10.68
C TYR A 440 -10.93 -13.53 9.24
N THR A 441 -9.90 -12.79 8.88
CA THR A 441 -9.68 -12.35 7.51
C THR A 441 -8.35 -12.89 7.01
N GLN A 442 -8.41 -13.70 5.98
CA GLN A 442 -7.24 -14.21 5.28
C GLN A 442 -7.02 -13.38 4.02
N ARG A 443 -5.80 -12.87 3.82
CA ARG A 443 -5.42 -12.13 2.60
C ARG A 443 -4.18 -12.76 2.01
N SER A 444 -4.17 -12.93 0.69
CA SER A 444 -3.01 -13.44 -0.02
C SER A 444 -2.77 -12.71 -1.35
N VAL A 445 -1.52 -12.44 -1.66
CA VAL A 445 -1.06 -12.00 -2.98
C VAL A 445 0.06 -12.90 -3.44
N THR A 446 -0.02 -13.35 -4.68
CA THR A 446 1.09 -13.97 -5.40
C THR A 446 1.35 -13.13 -6.63
N ASN A 447 2.57 -12.61 -6.76
CA ASN A 447 3.04 -11.86 -7.93
C ASN A 447 4.20 -12.60 -8.56
N GLY A 448 4.09 -12.89 -9.83
CA GLY A 448 5.18 -13.37 -10.67
C GLY A 448 5.47 -12.34 -11.74
N ILE A 449 6.72 -11.90 -11.88
CA ILE A 449 7.14 -10.96 -12.91
C ILE A 449 8.36 -11.46 -13.64
N ILE A 450 8.37 -11.28 -14.96
CA ILE A 450 9.52 -11.51 -15.84
C ILE A 450 9.85 -10.19 -16.54
N ILE A 451 11.12 -9.83 -16.56
CA ILE A 451 11.62 -8.60 -17.20
C ILE A 451 12.73 -8.99 -18.17
N GLY A 452 12.66 -8.50 -19.39
CA GLY A 452 13.74 -8.58 -20.36
C GLY A 452 14.21 -7.20 -20.76
N LYS A 453 15.53 -6.98 -20.79
CA LYS A 453 16.17 -5.75 -21.27
C LYS A 453 17.18 -6.10 -22.35
N HIS A 454 17.14 -5.40 -23.45
CA HIS A 454 17.96 -5.65 -24.63
C HIS A 454 18.48 -4.34 -25.18
N ASN A 455 19.80 -4.23 -25.30
CA ASN A 455 20.48 -3.10 -25.95
C ASN A 455 20.99 -3.56 -27.32
N PHE A 456 20.33 -3.10 -28.36
CA PHE A 456 20.83 -3.16 -29.71
C PHE A 456 21.49 -1.80 -30.03
N ASP A 457 22.48 -1.73 -30.85
CA ASP A 457 23.33 -0.50 -31.10
C ASP A 457 22.58 0.84 -31.04
N LYS A 458 21.37 0.92 -31.61
CA LYS A 458 20.54 2.13 -31.67
C LYS A 458 19.15 1.97 -31.06
N LEU A 459 18.83 0.82 -30.48
CA LEU A 459 17.51 0.53 -29.95
C LEU A 459 17.62 -0.17 -28.61
N GLN A 460 17.06 0.45 -27.58
CA GLN A 460 16.85 -0.22 -26.30
C GLN A 460 15.42 -0.74 -26.23
N VAL A 461 15.27 -2.00 -25.86
CA VAL A 461 13.96 -2.66 -25.69
C VAL A 461 13.86 -3.18 -24.27
N GLU A 462 12.83 -2.77 -23.55
CA GLU A 462 12.50 -3.31 -22.24
C GLU A 462 11.07 -3.84 -22.28
N TRP A 463 10.90 -5.10 -21.90
CA TRP A 463 9.57 -5.68 -21.77
C TRP A 463 9.38 -6.33 -20.40
N ARG A 464 8.14 -6.31 -19.93
CA ARG A 464 7.74 -6.87 -18.64
C ARG A 464 6.43 -7.63 -18.82
N ASN A 465 6.35 -8.79 -18.18
CA ASN A 465 5.11 -9.53 -18.02
C ASN A 465 4.90 -9.83 -16.54
N ALA A 466 3.75 -9.48 -16.02
CA ALA A 466 3.40 -9.70 -14.62
C ALA A 466 2.05 -10.40 -14.51
N VAL A 467 2.03 -11.45 -13.71
CA VAL A 467 0.81 -12.20 -13.34
C VAL A 467 0.62 -12.08 -11.85
N ASN A 468 -0.58 -11.66 -11.45
CA ASN A 468 -0.96 -11.50 -10.05
C ASN A 468 -2.21 -12.33 -9.77
N VAL A 469 -2.18 -13.02 -8.63
CA VAL A 469 -3.35 -13.70 -8.08
C VAL A 469 -3.53 -13.22 -6.65
N SER A 470 -4.71 -12.70 -6.33
CA SER A 470 -5.03 -12.27 -4.97
C SER A 470 -6.34 -12.87 -4.49
N ARG A 471 -6.42 -13.10 -3.19
CA ARG A 471 -7.63 -13.59 -2.53
C ARG A 471 -7.83 -12.86 -1.20
N VAL A 472 -9.08 -12.48 -0.93
CA VAL A 472 -9.54 -12.08 0.40
C VAL A 472 -10.65 -13.06 0.79
N TYR A 473 -10.45 -13.72 1.91
CA TYR A 473 -11.37 -14.73 2.41
C TYR A 473 -11.69 -14.47 3.87
N ASP A 474 -12.96 -14.20 4.17
CA ASP A 474 -13.48 -14.08 5.53
C ASP A 474 -14.36 -15.30 5.83
N PRO A 475 -13.78 -16.39 6.32
CA PRO A 475 -14.55 -17.54 6.73
C PRO A 475 -15.24 -17.26 8.05
N ASN A 476 -16.57 -17.33 8.06
CA ASN A 476 -17.36 -17.35 9.29
C ASN A 476 -17.18 -16.09 10.18
N PHE A 477 -17.42 -14.93 9.61
CA PHE A 477 -17.57 -13.71 10.39
C PHE A 477 -18.87 -13.81 11.21
N ARG A 478 -18.78 -13.70 12.55
CA ARG A 478 -19.87 -13.95 13.49
C ARG A 478 -20.23 -12.67 14.22
N VAL A 479 -21.52 -12.38 14.26
CA VAL A 479 -22.09 -11.27 15.04
C VAL A 479 -23.21 -11.82 15.89
N THR A 480 -23.20 -11.52 17.19
CA THR A 480 -24.32 -11.78 18.08
C THR A 480 -24.72 -10.48 18.76
N THR A 481 -25.98 -10.07 18.58
CA THR A 481 -26.54 -8.88 19.22
C THR A 481 -27.73 -9.32 20.10
N ILE A 482 -27.63 -9.04 21.38
CA ILE A 482 -28.64 -9.37 22.41
C ILE A 482 -29.16 -8.06 22.98
N SER A 483 -30.44 -7.80 22.85
CA SER A 483 -31.11 -6.67 23.49
C SER A 483 -31.38 -7.00 24.98
N VAL A 484 -31.09 -6.04 25.85
CA VAL A 484 -31.40 -6.15 27.28
C VAL A 484 -32.40 -5.06 27.65
N SER A 485 -33.62 -5.47 28.02
CA SER A 485 -34.66 -4.57 28.46
C SER A 485 -35.12 -4.99 29.87
N GLN A 486 -35.09 -4.04 30.79
CA GLN A 486 -35.46 -4.31 32.22
C GLN A 486 -34.65 -5.44 32.87
N GLY A 487 -33.41 -5.67 32.40
CA GLY A 487 -32.52 -6.75 32.87
C GLY A 487 -32.74 -8.10 32.19
N GLU A 488 -33.77 -8.26 31.37
CA GLU A 488 -34.08 -9.51 30.66
C GLU A 488 -33.47 -9.49 29.24
N PRO A 489 -32.66 -10.48 28.87
CA PRO A 489 -32.10 -10.60 27.54
C PRO A 489 -33.16 -11.10 26.54
N LYS A 490 -33.13 -10.49 25.33
CA LYS A 490 -33.97 -10.88 24.19
C LYS A 490 -33.14 -10.87 22.92
N LEU A 491 -33.46 -11.74 21.96
CA LEU A 491 -32.84 -11.66 20.64
C LEU A 491 -33.37 -10.41 19.95
N ASP A 492 -32.44 -9.56 19.47
CA ASP A 492 -32.78 -8.37 18.70
C ASP A 492 -33.18 -8.77 17.28
N GLY A 493 -34.31 -8.24 16.77
CA GLY A 493 -34.86 -8.56 15.44
C GLY A 493 -34.63 -7.48 14.38
N GLY A 494 -33.82 -6.43 14.66
CA GLY A 494 -33.54 -5.37 13.70
C GLY A 494 -32.58 -5.79 12.58
N ASP A 495 -32.52 -5.01 11.50
CA ASP A 495 -31.58 -5.23 10.39
C ASP A 495 -30.12 -5.25 10.89
N GLY A 496 -29.41 -6.33 10.58
CA GLY A 496 -28.04 -6.57 11.03
C GLY A 496 -27.90 -6.87 12.53
N ALA A 497 -29.00 -7.05 13.24
CA ALA A 497 -29.07 -7.47 14.64
C ALA A 497 -29.28 -9.00 14.75
N GLY A 498 -29.34 -9.52 15.97
CA GLY A 498 -29.50 -10.94 16.22
C GLY A 498 -28.22 -11.74 16.01
N ILE A 499 -28.34 -12.96 15.51
CA ILE A 499 -27.23 -13.88 15.33
C ILE A 499 -26.98 -14.05 13.83
N ASN A 500 -25.82 -13.59 13.39
CA ASN A 500 -25.47 -13.58 11.97
C ASN A 500 -24.10 -14.21 11.73
N ARG A 501 -23.97 -14.90 10.58
CA ARG A 501 -22.73 -15.45 10.07
C ARG A 501 -22.55 -15.08 8.62
N TYR A 502 -21.43 -14.43 8.31
CA TYR A 502 -21.08 -14.02 6.97
C TYR A 502 -19.89 -14.83 6.47
N TYR A 503 -19.93 -15.21 5.20
CA TYR A 503 -18.85 -15.87 4.48
C TYR A 503 -18.58 -15.04 3.22
N ARG A 504 -17.40 -14.41 3.16
CA ARG A 504 -17.01 -13.57 2.03
C ARG A 504 -15.81 -14.16 1.32
N ASP A 505 -15.86 -14.27 0.00
CA ASP A 505 -14.73 -14.68 -0.85
C ASP A 505 -14.60 -13.71 -2.02
N LEU A 506 -13.41 -13.12 -2.16
CA LEU A 506 -13.01 -12.30 -3.27
C LEU A 506 -11.76 -12.89 -3.89
N ASN A 507 -11.83 -13.22 -5.17
CA ASN A 507 -10.69 -13.69 -5.95
C ASN A 507 -10.44 -12.70 -7.08
N GLU A 508 -9.19 -12.28 -7.28
CA GLU A 508 -8.80 -11.43 -8.40
C GLU A 508 -7.58 -11.99 -9.11
N PHE A 509 -7.70 -12.08 -10.44
CA PHE A 509 -6.63 -12.36 -11.36
C PHE A 509 -6.30 -11.10 -12.15
N ASN A 510 -5.00 -10.77 -12.27
CA ASN A 510 -4.54 -9.64 -13.05
C ASN A 510 -3.29 -10.06 -13.84
N GLU A 511 -3.34 -9.93 -15.15
CA GLU A 511 -2.20 -10.10 -16.05
C GLU A 511 -1.90 -8.77 -16.73
N SER A 512 -0.62 -8.42 -16.80
CA SER A 512 -0.18 -7.19 -17.44
C SER A 512 1.09 -7.45 -18.24
N PHE A 513 1.09 -6.98 -19.48
CA PHE A 513 2.26 -6.95 -20.35
C PHE A 513 2.59 -5.51 -20.74
N LYS A 514 3.87 -5.15 -20.69
CA LYS A 514 4.36 -3.84 -21.10
C LYS A 514 5.61 -4.01 -21.96
N ALA A 515 5.72 -3.23 -23.05
CA ALA A 515 6.91 -3.13 -23.88
C ALA A 515 7.24 -1.67 -24.15
N ASP A 516 8.47 -1.29 -23.85
CA ASP A 516 9.02 0.05 -24.03
C ASP A 516 10.20 -0.01 -25.00
N PHE A 517 10.22 0.89 -25.98
CA PHE A 517 11.26 1.03 -26.98
C PHE A 517 11.85 2.43 -26.87
N THR A 518 13.19 2.53 -26.80
CA THR A 518 13.90 3.80 -26.76
C THR A 518 14.87 3.84 -27.94
N LEU A 519 14.74 4.87 -28.78
CA LEU A 519 15.54 5.09 -29.97
C LEU A 519 16.23 6.45 -29.87
N PRO A 520 17.53 6.52 -29.54
CA PRO A 520 18.32 7.73 -29.71
C PRO A 520 18.36 8.12 -31.20
N TYR A 521 18.01 9.37 -31.54
CA TYR A 521 18.03 9.85 -32.91
C TYR A 521 18.97 11.05 -33.14
N ALA A 522 19.45 11.65 -32.02
CA ALA A 522 20.52 12.67 -32.03
C ALA A 522 21.29 12.55 -30.70
N ALA A 523 22.42 13.23 -30.58
CA ALA A 523 23.32 13.17 -29.43
C ALA A 523 22.60 13.45 -28.09
N GLN A 524 21.63 14.34 -28.08
CA GLN A 524 20.84 14.72 -26.91
C GLN A 524 19.33 14.60 -27.18
N ALA A 525 18.91 13.65 -28.02
CA ALA A 525 17.49 13.43 -28.31
C ALA A 525 17.16 11.96 -28.45
N LYS A 526 16.06 11.54 -27.81
CA LYS A 526 15.57 10.16 -27.87
C LYS A 526 14.06 10.13 -28.07
N PHE A 527 13.64 9.19 -28.90
CA PHE A 527 12.23 8.88 -29.11
C PHE A 527 11.88 7.62 -28.33
N LYS A 528 10.80 7.69 -27.56
CA LYS A 528 10.29 6.56 -26.79
C LYS A 528 8.88 6.26 -27.22
N PHE A 529 8.59 5.00 -27.44
CA PHE A 529 7.24 4.51 -27.73
C PHE A 529 7.03 3.15 -27.10
N GLY A 530 5.80 2.78 -26.92
CA GLY A 530 5.52 1.49 -26.28
C GLY A 530 4.03 1.20 -26.16
N ALA A 531 3.75 0.02 -25.64
CA ALA A 531 2.41 -0.46 -25.41
C ALA A 531 2.30 -1.17 -24.04
N ILE A 532 1.10 -1.14 -23.49
CA ILE A 532 0.75 -1.86 -22.28
C ILE A 532 -0.64 -2.48 -22.45
N GLY A 533 -0.77 -3.75 -22.08
CA GLY A 533 -2.03 -4.46 -21.95
C GLY A 533 -2.24 -4.90 -20.52
N THR A 534 -3.45 -4.72 -19.99
CA THR A 534 -3.83 -5.22 -18.66
C THR A 534 -5.20 -5.88 -18.76
N TYR A 535 -5.28 -7.12 -18.30
CA TYR A 535 -6.51 -7.87 -18.10
C TYR A 535 -6.72 -8.11 -16.62
N LYS A 536 -7.90 -7.79 -16.10
CA LYS A 536 -8.30 -8.06 -14.71
C LYS A 536 -9.62 -8.82 -14.70
N LYS A 537 -9.71 -9.81 -13.82
CA LYS A 537 -10.95 -10.52 -13.53
C LYS A 537 -11.14 -10.59 -12.03
N ARG A 538 -12.35 -10.28 -11.56
CA ARG A 538 -12.74 -10.39 -10.15
C ARG A 538 -13.99 -11.22 -10.03
N ASP A 539 -13.93 -12.20 -9.13
CA ASP A 539 -15.05 -12.98 -8.65
C ASP A 539 -15.30 -12.60 -7.18
N PHE A 540 -16.53 -12.22 -6.84
CA PHE A 540 -16.90 -11.75 -5.52
C PHE A 540 -18.21 -12.38 -5.07
N GLU A 541 -18.25 -12.82 -3.81
CA GLU A 541 -19.46 -13.36 -3.22
C GLU A 541 -19.49 -13.13 -1.71
N ILE A 542 -20.69 -12.81 -1.18
CA ILE A 542 -21.00 -12.85 0.24
C ILE A 542 -22.22 -13.74 0.45
N GLN A 543 -22.19 -14.57 1.49
CA GLN A 543 -23.33 -15.34 1.96
C GLN A 543 -23.60 -14.98 3.41
N ASN A 544 -24.85 -14.76 3.74
CA ASN A 544 -25.33 -14.45 5.06
C ASN A 544 -26.24 -15.56 5.57
N TYR A 545 -26.01 -16.03 6.78
CA TYR A 545 -26.86 -16.97 7.52
C TYR A 545 -27.28 -16.32 8.82
N VAL A 546 -28.57 -16.15 8.98
CA VAL A 546 -29.23 -15.61 10.17
C VAL A 546 -29.73 -16.79 11.00
N PHE A 547 -29.68 -16.66 12.31
CA PHE A 547 -30.27 -17.63 13.24
C PHE A 547 -31.42 -16.98 13.98
N ASP A 548 -32.55 -17.62 13.98
CA ASP A 548 -33.73 -17.19 14.69
C ASP A 548 -34.08 -18.16 15.83
N LEU A 549 -34.98 -17.76 16.70
CA LEU A 549 -35.33 -18.48 17.94
C LEU A 549 -36.81 -18.66 18.00
N ARG A 550 -37.27 -19.92 18.19
CA ARG A 550 -38.66 -20.23 18.31
C ARG A 550 -39.03 -20.91 19.64
N GLY A 551 -40.11 -20.43 20.24
CA GLY A 551 -40.72 -21.08 21.40
C GLY A 551 -39.93 -21.05 22.70
N ILE A 552 -38.88 -20.21 22.78
CA ILE A 552 -38.08 -19.96 23.96
C ILE A 552 -38.32 -18.54 24.46
N SER A 553 -38.81 -18.40 25.68
CA SER A 553 -39.10 -17.09 26.29
C SER A 553 -37.94 -16.49 27.08
N THR A 554 -37.02 -17.32 27.55
CA THR A 554 -35.88 -16.87 28.36
C THR A 554 -34.59 -17.34 27.71
N ILE A 555 -33.75 -16.38 27.31
CA ILE A 555 -32.46 -16.64 26.70
C ILE A 555 -31.29 -16.23 27.60
N SER A 556 -30.10 -16.74 27.30
CA SER A 556 -28.88 -16.32 27.97
C SER A 556 -28.27 -15.08 27.29
N SER A 557 -27.61 -14.21 28.05
CA SER A 557 -26.76 -13.17 27.53
C SER A 557 -25.40 -13.69 27.04
N ASN A 558 -25.11 -14.99 27.22
CA ASN A 558 -23.90 -15.62 26.68
C ASN A 558 -24.12 -16.03 25.22
N PRO A 559 -23.38 -15.49 24.25
CA PRO A 559 -23.52 -15.80 22.80
C PRO A 559 -23.36 -17.28 22.47
N ASP A 560 -22.54 -18.02 23.22
CA ASP A 560 -22.32 -19.46 22.96
C ASP A 560 -23.55 -20.33 23.32
N TRP A 561 -24.51 -19.80 24.05
CA TRP A 561 -25.71 -20.52 24.48
C TRP A 561 -26.61 -20.95 23.29
N PHE A 562 -26.71 -20.11 22.25
CA PHE A 562 -27.70 -20.30 21.18
C PHE A 562 -27.51 -21.58 20.37
N LEU A 563 -26.28 -21.98 20.11
CA LEU A 563 -25.95 -23.15 19.27
C LEU A 563 -25.47 -24.36 20.09
N GLN A 564 -25.69 -24.36 21.44
CA GLN A 564 -25.48 -25.56 22.23
C GLN A 564 -26.50 -26.62 21.82
N PRO A 565 -26.15 -27.92 21.88
CA PRO A 565 -27.02 -29.00 21.39
C PRO A 565 -28.42 -29.01 21.98
N GLU A 566 -28.57 -28.61 23.23
CA GLU A 566 -29.82 -28.54 23.94
C GLU A 566 -30.71 -27.36 23.57
N ASN A 567 -30.15 -26.34 22.94
CA ASN A 567 -30.83 -25.09 22.54
C ASN A 567 -31.15 -25.02 21.07
N VAL A 568 -30.74 -26.02 20.29
CA VAL A 568 -31.04 -26.10 18.86
C VAL A 568 -32.45 -26.64 18.65
N TRP A 569 -33.18 -26.01 17.74
CA TRP A 569 -34.52 -26.45 17.34
C TRP A 569 -34.51 -27.90 16.83
N THR A 570 -35.52 -28.67 17.25
CA THR A 570 -35.73 -30.05 16.77
C THR A 570 -37.14 -30.23 16.24
N PRO A 571 -37.40 -31.17 15.32
CA PRO A 571 -38.75 -31.49 14.85
C PRO A 571 -39.72 -31.91 15.98
N ASP A 572 -39.19 -32.57 17.03
CA ASP A 572 -39.97 -33.08 18.18
C ASP A 572 -40.37 -31.94 19.11
N SER A 573 -39.44 -31.08 19.52
CA SER A 573 -39.72 -30.00 20.46
C SER A 573 -40.40 -28.79 19.78
N ARG A 574 -40.08 -28.54 18.51
CA ARG A 574 -40.44 -27.34 17.74
C ARG A 574 -40.04 -26.03 18.42
N THR A 575 -39.04 -26.12 19.29
CA THR A 575 -38.47 -24.96 20.02
C THR A 575 -36.97 -24.98 19.93
N GLY A 576 -36.33 -23.78 19.94
CA GLY A 576 -34.89 -23.65 19.90
C GLY A 576 -34.42 -22.72 18.79
N THR A 577 -33.09 -22.64 18.66
CA THR A 577 -32.39 -21.87 17.65
C THR A 577 -32.34 -22.65 16.32
N TYR A 578 -32.66 -22.01 15.22
CA TYR A 578 -32.54 -22.59 13.87
C TYR A 578 -31.95 -21.60 12.85
N VAL A 579 -31.28 -22.11 11.83
CA VAL A 579 -30.69 -21.31 10.78
C VAL A 579 -31.72 -20.92 9.72
N ILE A 580 -31.70 -19.67 9.32
CA ILE A 580 -32.39 -19.13 8.13
C ILE A 580 -31.33 -18.83 7.10
N GLY A 581 -31.38 -19.50 5.95
CA GLY A 581 -30.47 -19.23 4.85
C GLY A 581 -31.02 -18.14 3.98
N ASN A 582 -30.13 -17.23 3.58
CA ASN A 582 -30.46 -16.27 2.58
C ASN A 582 -29.33 -16.20 1.55
N PHE A 583 -29.56 -16.85 0.39
CA PHE A 583 -28.71 -16.64 -0.77
C PHE A 583 -29.16 -15.35 -1.46
N GLU A 584 -28.33 -14.31 -1.33
CA GLU A 584 -28.58 -13.00 -1.94
C GLU A 584 -27.80 -12.86 -3.25
N PRO A 585 -28.42 -13.09 -4.43
CA PRO A 585 -27.75 -12.96 -5.70
C PRO A 585 -27.12 -11.59 -5.96
N THR A 586 -27.66 -10.52 -5.37
CA THR A 586 -27.09 -9.17 -5.44
C THR A 586 -25.65 -9.11 -4.91
N ASN A 587 -25.31 -9.96 -3.95
CA ASN A 587 -23.99 -10.03 -3.32
C ASN A 587 -23.05 -11.03 -3.98
N GLN A 588 -23.38 -11.48 -5.20
CA GLN A 588 -22.52 -12.30 -6.02
C GLN A 588 -22.33 -11.66 -7.40
N PHE A 589 -21.10 -11.40 -7.80
CA PHE A 589 -20.82 -10.87 -9.14
C PHE A 589 -19.48 -11.33 -9.69
N ASN A 590 -19.40 -11.34 -11.01
CA ASN A 590 -18.17 -11.45 -11.78
C ASN A 590 -17.96 -10.15 -12.55
N ALA A 591 -16.75 -9.64 -12.55
CA ALA A 591 -16.41 -8.46 -13.34
C ALA A 591 -15.05 -8.64 -14.00
N ASN A 592 -14.90 -8.08 -15.20
CA ASN A 592 -13.62 -8.06 -15.88
C ASN A 592 -13.33 -6.68 -16.48
N GLN A 593 -12.04 -6.38 -16.64
CA GLN A 593 -11.57 -5.13 -17.20
C GLN A 593 -10.42 -5.39 -18.16
N ASN A 594 -10.52 -4.79 -19.35
CA ASN A 594 -9.47 -4.74 -20.35
C ASN A 594 -8.96 -3.30 -20.48
N ILE A 595 -7.64 -3.10 -20.36
CA ILE A 595 -7.01 -1.82 -20.63
C ILE A 595 -5.91 -2.05 -21.66
N LEU A 596 -6.00 -1.37 -22.81
CA LEU A 596 -4.96 -1.34 -23.83
C LEU A 596 -4.48 0.08 -23.99
N GLY A 597 -3.21 0.32 -23.74
CA GLY A 597 -2.57 1.61 -23.89
C GLY A 597 -1.40 1.56 -24.85
N SER A 598 -1.22 2.60 -25.64
CA SER A 598 -0.02 2.85 -26.44
C SER A 598 0.43 4.29 -26.23
N TYR A 599 1.73 4.53 -26.37
CA TYR A 599 2.26 5.87 -26.23
C TYR A 599 3.40 6.15 -27.20
N ALA A 600 3.58 7.43 -27.48
CA ALA A 600 4.74 7.96 -28.16
C ALA A 600 5.15 9.27 -27.49
N MET A 601 6.46 9.44 -27.25
CA MET A 601 7.00 10.66 -26.68
C MET A 601 8.42 10.89 -27.17
N THR A 602 8.82 12.16 -27.18
CA THR A 602 10.20 12.53 -27.49
C THR A 602 10.79 13.33 -26.34
N GLU A 603 12.07 13.12 -26.14
CA GLU A 603 12.91 13.85 -25.20
C GLU A 603 14.03 14.49 -25.97
N LEU A 604 14.21 15.80 -25.82
CA LEU A 604 15.24 16.57 -26.52
C LEU A 604 15.63 17.82 -25.71
N TYR A 605 16.81 18.33 -25.97
CA TYR A 605 17.26 19.60 -25.45
C TYR A 605 16.96 20.69 -26.45
N LEU A 606 16.10 21.66 -26.10
CA LEU A 606 15.78 22.84 -26.94
C LEU A 606 16.97 23.84 -26.96
N ILE A 607 17.62 23.97 -25.83
CA ILE A 607 18.94 24.60 -25.61
C ILE A 607 19.68 23.75 -24.55
N PRO A 608 21.00 23.85 -24.41
CA PRO A 608 21.75 23.00 -23.47
C PRO A 608 21.21 22.96 -22.05
N SER A 609 20.59 24.03 -21.57
CA SER A 609 19.98 24.15 -20.24
C SER A 609 18.48 23.81 -20.17
N LEU A 610 17.79 23.58 -21.29
CA LEU A 610 16.35 23.34 -21.35
C LEU A 610 16.04 22.02 -22.01
N ARG A 611 15.75 21.01 -21.20
CA ARG A 611 15.29 19.69 -21.62
C ARG A 611 13.76 19.67 -21.69
N ALA A 612 13.20 19.24 -22.79
CA ALA A 612 11.78 19.12 -23.05
C ALA A 612 11.41 17.65 -23.30
N VAL A 613 10.35 17.20 -22.66
CA VAL A 613 9.74 15.87 -22.90
C VAL A 613 8.27 16.06 -23.16
N PHE A 614 7.81 15.68 -24.34
CA PHE A 614 6.40 15.77 -24.70
C PHE A 614 5.95 14.54 -25.47
N GLY A 615 4.68 14.25 -25.36
CA GLY A 615 4.08 13.10 -26.03
C GLY A 615 2.62 12.89 -25.66
N VAL A 616 2.07 11.81 -26.12
CA VAL A 616 0.69 11.42 -25.89
C VAL A 616 0.60 9.92 -25.60
N ARG A 617 -0.31 9.57 -24.71
CA ARG A 617 -0.76 8.20 -24.48
C ARG A 617 -2.21 8.08 -24.93
N ALA A 618 -2.50 7.08 -25.74
CA ALA A 618 -3.86 6.64 -26.04
C ALA A 618 -4.19 5.41 -25.19
N GLU A 619 -5.33 5.41 -24.53
CA GLU A 619 -5.73 4.32 -23.63
C GLU A 619 -7.19 3.97 -23.81
N LYS A 620 -7.47 2.74 -24.29
CA LYS A 620 -8.81 2.14 -24.37
C LYS A 620 -9.04 1.31 -23.14
N ALA A 621 -10.15 1.59 -22.42
CA ALA A 621 -10.57 0.83 -21.24
C ALA A 621 -12.00 0.34 -21.43
N GLN A 622 -12.22 -0.92 -21.09
CA GLN A 622 -13.54 -1.57 -21.09
C GLN A 622 -13.73 -2.30 -19.77
N MET A 623 -14.94 -2.21 -19.21
CA MET A 623 -15.34 -2.98 -18.03
C MET A 623 -16.65 -3.71 -18.31
N PHE A 624 -16.73 -4.95 -17.86
CA PHE A 624 -17.89 -5.82 -18.00
C PHE A 624 -18.32 -6.32 -16.62
N TYR A 625 -19.62 -6.49 -16.45
CA TYR A 625 -20.25 -6.92 -15.21
C TYR A 625 -21.26 -8.03 -15.46
N THR A 626 -21.27 -9.05 -14.62
CA THR A 626 -22.26 -10.12 -14.57
C THR A 626 -22.78 -10.24 -13.14
N GLY A 627 -24.07 -10.13 -12.96
CA GLY A 627 -24.75 -10.21 -11.67
C GLY A 627 -26.25 -9.94 -11.81
N ARG A 628 -26.99 -10.12 -10.74
CA ARG A 628 -28.44 -9.83 -10.71
C ARG A 628 -28.88 -9.35 -9.33
N ASN A 629 -29.99 -8.61 -9.27
CA ASN A 629 -30.60 -8.27 -8.00
C ASN A 629 -31.38 -9.46 -7.39
N ASN A 630 -31.76 -9.35 -6.12
CA ASN A 630 -32.43 -10.44 -5.39
C ASN A 630 -33.78 -10.84 -5.99
N SER A 631 -34.52 -9.88 -6.57
CA SER A 631 -35.81 -10.11 -7.24
C SER A 631 -35.69 -10.68 -8.64
N GLY A 632 -34.50 -10.69 -9.26
CA GLY A 632 -34.27 -11.11 -10.64
C GLY A 632 -34.84 -10.16 -11.70
N THR A 633 -35.27 -8.94 -11.31
CA THR A 633 -35.78 -7.91 -12.24
C THR A 633 -34.67 -7.17 -12.97
N GLU A 634 -33.48 -7.13 -12.37
CA GLU A 634 -32.26 -6.60 -13.00
C GLU A 634 -31.27 -7.74 -13.15
N VAL A 635 -30.94 -8.05 -14.38
CA VAL A 635 -29.98 -9.12 -14.73
C VAL A 635 -28.98 -8.55 -15.73
N TYR A 636 -27.72 -8.69 -15.36
CA TYR A 636 -26.58 -8.28 -16.19
C TYR A 636 -25.80 -9.55 -16.57
N ASP A 637 -25.58 -9.77 -17.85
CA ASP A 637 -24.80 -10.88 -18.36
C ASP A 637 -23.69 -10.36 -19.27
N ASN A 638 -22.47 -10.29 -18.72
CA ASN A 638 -21.31 -9.69 -19.38
C ASN A 638 -21.59 -8.30 -19.96
N GLN A 639 -22.40 -7.52 -19.22
CA GLN A 639 -22.82 -6.18 -19.64
C GLN A 639 -21.63 -5.22 -19.64
N GLU A 640 -21.38 -4.56 -20.76
CA GLU A 640 -20.37 -3.48 -20.84
C GLU A 640 -20.86 -2.28 -20.01
N THR A 641 -20.11 -1.96 -18.94
CA THR A 641 -20.45 -0.88 -18.00
C THR A 641 -19.52 0.33 -18.14
N LEU A 642 -18.37 0.17 -18.80
CA LEU A 642 -17.45 1.25 -19.16
C LEU A 642 -16.83 0.94 -20.52
N ASN A 643 -16.76 1.96 -21.40
CA ASN A 643 -16.13 1.84 -22.71
C ASN A 643 -15.55 3.19 -23.13
N GLU A 644 -14.30 3.46 -22.73
CA GLU A 644 -13.68 4.77 -22.87
C GLU A 644 -12.40 4.69 -23.71
N LEU A 645 -12.22 5.65 -24.61
CA LEU A 645 -10.96 5.91 -25.31
C LEU A 645 -10.45 7.29 -24.90
N ASN A 646 -9.30 7.32 -24.26
CA ASN A 646 -8.71 8.53 -23.72
C ASN A 646 -7.39 8.87 -24.41
N PHE A 647 -7.20 10.15 -24.72
CA PHE A 647 -5.92 10.70 -25.16
C PHE A 647 -5.35 11.57 -24.03
N LEU A 648 -4.17 11.21 -23.55
CA LEU A 648 -3.53 11.81 -22.39
C LEU A 648 -2.24 12.51 -22.84
N PRO A 649 -2.31 13.79 -23.26
CA PRO A 649 -1.12 14.57 -23.62
C PRO A 649 -0.30 14.91 -22.36
N SER A 650 1.01 15.04 -22.56
CA SER A 650 1.94 15.45 -21.51
C SER A 650 3.06 16.31 -22.10
N LEU A 651 3.40 17.37 -21.37
CA LEU A 651 4.57 18.22 -21.59
C LEU A 651 5.27 18.38 -20.25
N ASN A 652 6.54 17.98 -20.18
CA ASN A 652 7.43 18.19 -19.04
C ASN A 652 8.65 18.98 -19.52
N LEU A 653 8.97 20.06 -18.85
CA LEU A 653 10.13 20.90 -19.10
C LEU A 653 11.03 20.91 -17.87
N VAL A 654 12.33 20.74 -18.07
CA VAL A 654 13.34 20.83 -17.03
C VAL A 654 14.37 21.87 -17.47
N TYR A 655 14.40 23.01 -16.78
CA TYR A 655 15.36 24.06 -17.02
C TYR A 655 16.44 24.01 -15.93
N SER A 656 17.67 23.68 -16.34
CA SER A 656 18.84 23.68 -15.46
C SER A 656 19.31 25.12 -15.26
N LEU A 657 19.04 25.69 -14.09
CA LEU A 657 19.49 27.04 -13.70
C LEU A 657 21.01 27.04 -13.42
N SER A 658 21.52 25.92 -12.90
CA SER A 658 22.95 25.59 -12.76
C SER A 658 23.06 24.04 -12.77
N GLU A 659 24.27 23.51 -12.64
CA GLU A 659 24.51 22.06 -12.55
C GLU A 659 23.74 21.43 -11.40
N ASP A 660 23.52 22.15 -10.30
CA ASP A 660 22.85 21.68 -9.10
C ASP A 660 21.42 22.20 -8.90
N MET A 661 20.92 23.05 -9.81
CA MET A 661 19.59 23.64 -9.67
C MET A 661 18.72 23.39 -10.88
N ASN A 662 17.52 22.86 -10.67
CA ASN A 662 16.51 22.66 -11.70
C ASN A 662 15.23 23.43 -11.39
N LEU A 663 14.63 23.96 -12.45
CA LEU A 663 13.24 24.42 -12.46
C LEU A 663 12.45 23.51 -13.39
N ARG A 664 11.45 22.82 -12.86
CA ARG A 664 10.60 21.89 -13.59
C ARG A 664 9.21 22.44 -13.72
N THR A 665 8.61 22.28 -14.89
CA THR A 665 7.18 22.53 -15.09
C THR A 665 6.56 21.37 -15.86
N SER A 666 5.33 21.01 -15.52
CA SER A 666 4.61 19.93 -16.17
C SER A 666 3.15 20.32 -16.41
N PHE A 667 2.69 20.07 -17.63
CA PHE A 667 1.27 20.10 -17.98
C PHE A 667 0.86 18.75 -18.52
N ASN A 668 -0.17 18.13 -17.93
CA ASN A 668 -0.61 16.80 -18.36
C ASN A 668 -2.09 16.54 -18.04
N GLN A 669 -2.64 15.53 -18.70
CA GLN A 669 -3.97 15.00 -18.41
C GLN A 669 -3.85 13.57 -17.90
N THR A 670 -4.62 13.26 -16.86
CA THR A 670 -4.73 11.95 -16.22
C THR A 670 -6.20 11.65 -15.92
N LEU A 671 -6.47 10.46 -15.42
CA LEU A 671 -7.82 10.02 -15.11
C LEU A 671 -7.84 9.15 -13.83
N ALA A 672 -9.05 8.89 -13.33
CA ALA A 672 -9.27 7.84 -12.34
C ALA A 672 -10.55 7.07 -12.70
N ARG A 673 -10.48 5.74 -12.61
CA ARG A 673 -11.59 4.85 -12.96
C ARG A 673 -12.30 4.36 -11.72
N PRO A 674 -13.63 4.16 -11.78
CA PRO A 674 -14.34 3.44 -10.72
C PRO A 674 -13.82 2.00 -10.62
N SER A 675 -13.92 1.42 -9.41
CA SER A 675 -13.59 0.03 -9.15
C SER A 675 -14.73 -0.91 -9.54
N PHE A 676 -14.46 -2.22 -9.57
CA PHE A 676 -15.48 -3.23 -9.81
C PHE A 676 -16.61 -3.19 -8.78
N LYS A 677 -16.29 -2.99 -7.49
CA LYS A 677 -17.29 -2.86 -6.43
C LYS A 677 -18.19 -1.65 -6.65
N GLU A 678 -17.62 -0.53 -7.03
CA GLU A 678 -18.38 0.71 -7.24
C GLU A 678 -19.28 0.64 -8.46
N LYS A 679 -18.84 0.00 -9.54
CA LYS A 679 -19.66 -0.29 -10.74
C LYS A 679 -20.38 -1.63 -10.64
N SER A 680 -20.93 -1.94 -9.49
CA SER A 680 -21.78 -3.10 -9.26
C SER A 680 -23.16 -2.68 -8.77
N ILE A 681 -24.07 -3.64 -8.62
CA ILE A 681 -25.34 -3.47 -7.90
C ILE A 681 -25.29 -4.08 -6.51
N ALA A 682 -24.10 -4.52 -6.05
CA ALA A 682 -23.92 -5.20 -4.78
C ALA A 682 -24.30 -4.32 -3.58
N GLN A 683 -24.94 -4.94 -2.59
CA GLN A 683 -25.31 -4.33 -1.32
C GLN A 683 -24.52 -5.02 -0.19
N ILE A 684 -23.39 -4.45 0.16
CA ILE A 684 -22.41 -5.07 1.05
C ILE A 684 -22.54 -4.47 2.44
N PHE A 685 -23.07 -5.23 3.37
CA PHE A 685 -23.16 -4.84 4.77
C PHE A 685 -21.84 -5.05 5.51
N ASP A 686 -21.38 -4.01 6.23
CA ASP A 686 -20.27 -4.09 7.16
C ASP A 686 -20.79 -4.14 8.61
N PRO A 687 -20.71 -5.29 9.27
CA PRO A 687 -21.26 -5.46 10.63
C PRO A 687 -20.50 -4.66 11.69
N ILE A 688 -19.25 -4.26 11.45
CA ILE A 688 -18.47 -3.47 12.41
C ILE A 688 -18.98 -2.03 12.44
N SER A 689 -19.08 -1.40 11.28
CA SER A 689 -19.61 -0.02 11.18
C SER A 689 -21.14 0.03 11.10
N ARG A 690 -21.80 -1.11 10.85
CA ARG A 690 -23.25 -1.25 10.56
C ARG A 690 -23.68 -0.39 9.35
N ARG A 691 -22.82 -0.25 8.35
CA ARG A 691 -23.10 0.46 7.11
C ARG A 691 -23.25 -0.52 5.95
N THR A 692 -24.18 -0.21 5.05
CA THR A 692 -24.35 -0.94 3.80
C THR A 692 -23.77 -0.11 2.66
N PHE A 693 -22.78 -0.65 1.99
CA PHE A 693 -22.30 -0.10 0.72
C PHE A 693 -23.23 -0.55 -0.40
N ILE A 694 -23.69 0.41 -1.21
CA ILE A 694 -24.54 0.14 -2.38
C ILE A 694 -23.76 0.61 -3.62
N GLY A 695 -23.47 -0.29 -4.56
CA GLY A 695 -22.79 0.06 -5.79
C GLY A 695 -23.61 0.97 -6.70
N ASN A 696 -22.97 1.54 -7.71
CA ASN A 696 -23.58 2.41 -8.72
C ASN A 696 -23.01 2.08 -10.11
N ILE A 697 -23.72 1.25 -10.85
CA ILE A 697 -23.29 0.76 -12.17
C ILE A 697 -23.12 1.88 -13.21
N ASN A 698 -23.76 3.05 -12.98
CA ASN A 698 -23.76 4.19 -13.87
C ASN A 698 -22.61 5.18 -13.65
N LEU A 699 -21.66 4.88 -12.75
CA LEU A 699 -20.53 5.75 -12.51
C LEU A 699 -19.71 6.00 -13.78
N GLU A 700 -19.30 7.24 -13.95
CA GLU A 700 -18.38 7.68 -14.99
C GLU A 700 -16.95 7.77 -14.45
N GLN A 701 -15.96 7.74 -15.36
CA GLN A 701 -14.58 7.99 -14.98
C GLN A 701 -14.35 9.47 -14.61
N THR A 702 -13.40 9.72 -13.74
CA THR A 702 -12.91 11.06 -13.42
C THR A 702 -11.83 11.45 -14.42
N ASN A 703 -11.89 12.67 -14.96
CA ASN A 703 -10.83 13.25 -15.79
C ASN A 703 -10.15 14.40 -15.06
N VAL A 704 -8.83 14.54 -15.21
CA VAL A 704 -8.05 15.52 -14.46
C VAL A 704 -7.03 16.22 -15.35
N LYS A 705 -7.00 17.55 -15.26
CA LYS A 705 -5.94 18.39 -15.86
C LYS A 705 -5.00 18.82 -14.74
N ASN A 706 -3.69 18.63 -14.95
CA ASN A 706 -2.67 18.89 -13.96
C ASN A 706 -1.68 19.95 -14.49
N LEU A 707 -1.29 20.86 -13.59
CA LEU A 707 -0.21 21.83 -13.80
C LEU A 707 0.70 21.80 -12.57
N ASP A 708 1.99 21.61 -12.77
CA ASP A 708 3.01 21.51 -11.71
C ASP A 708 4.16 22.45 -12.01
N LEU A 709 4.72 23.04 -10.95
CA LEU A 709 5.96 23.81 -10.97
C LEU A 709 6.80 23.39 -9.77
N ARG A 710 8.09 23.08 -9.97
CA ARG A 710 9.02 22.70 -8.90
C ARG A 710 10.39 23.32 -9.14
N TRP A 711 10.94 23.95 -8.10
CA TRP A 711 12.33 24.35 -8.02
C TRP A 711 13.07 23.39 -7.09
N GLU A 712 14.30 22.96 -7.48
CA GLU A 712 15.14 22.03 -6.74
C GLU A 712 16.57 22.54 -6.70
N TYR A 713 17.20 22.40 -5.54
CA TYR A 713 18.63 22.68 -5.35
C TYR A 713 19.29 21.47 -4.67
N PHE A 714 20.09 20.73 -5.43
CA PHE A 714 20.90 19.60 -4.97
C PHE A 714 22.26 20.11 -4.56
N MET A 715 22.57 20.17 -3.27
CA MET A 715 23.81 20.76 -2.73
C MET A 715 24.95 19.74 -2.72
N LYS A 716 25.08 18.98 -1.63
CA LYS A 716 26.04 17.88 -1.49
C LYS A 716 25.27 16.55 -1.62
N PRO A 717 25.96 15.40 -1.85
CA PRO A 717 25.31 14.10 -1.81
C PRO A 717 24.44 13.92 -0.58
N GLY A 718 23.16 13.57 -0.78
CA GLY A 718 22.18 13.44 0.31
C GLY A 718 21.52 14.74 0.77
N GLU A 719 21.84 15.91 0.20
CA GLU A 719 21.29 17.22 0.55
C GLU A 719 20.41 17.80 -0.56
N LEU A 720 19.23 18.30 -0.17
CA LEU A 720 18.23 18.85 -1.09
C LEU A 720 17.43 19.98 -0.43
N ILE A 721 17.16 21.03 -1.20
CA ILE A 721 16.07 21.96 -0.91
C ILE A 721 15.15 21.96 -2.13
N SER A 722 13.85 21.80 -1.93
CA SER A 722 12.89 21.91 -3.03
C SER A 722 11.61 22.62 -2.61
N VAL A 723 11.00 23.30 -3.57
CA VAL A 723 9.70 23.95 -3.44
C VAL A 723 8.87 23.56 -4.67
N SER A 724 7.68 23.00 -4.42
CA SER A 724 6.76 22.63 -5.49
C SER A 724 5.42 23.33 -5.29
N THR A 725 4.77 23.69 -6.39
CA THR A 725 3.35 24.11 -6.41
C THR A 725 2.61 23.31 -7.46
N PHE A 726 1.33 23.04 -7.23
CA PHE A 726 0.51 22.31 -8.18
C PHE A 726 -0.93 22.79 -8.19
N TYR A 727 -1.58 22.60 -9.33
CA TYR A 727 -3.00 22.85 -9.56
C TYR A 727 -3.61 21.67 -10.31
N LYS A 728 -4.79 21.20 -9.87
CA LYS A 728 -5.51 20.09 -10.49
C LYS A 728 -6.98 20.46 -10.64
N LEU A 729 -7.52 20.28 -11.83
CA LEU A 729 -8.92 20.46 -12.16
C LEU A 729 -9.54 19.10 -12.43
N PHE A 730 -10.49 18.70 -11.57
CA PHE A 730 -11.23 17.45 -11.66
C PHE A 730 -12.59 17.67 -12.32
N THR A 731 -12.96 16.74 -13.19
CA THR A 731 -14.31 16.62 -13.74
C THR A 731 -14.86 15.24 -13.40
N ASN A 732 -16.05 15.17 -12.85
CA ASN A 732 -16.73 13.95 -12.43
C ASN A 732 -15.92 13.13 -11.39
N HIS A 733 -15.34 13.79 -10.37
CA HIS A 733 -14.67 13.03 -9.32
C HIS A 733 -15.66 12.15 -8.55
N ILE A 734 -15.18 10.98 -8.11
CA ILE A 734 -16.04 10.00 -7.42
C ILE A 734 -15.82 10.11 -5.92
N GLU A 735 -16.91 10.17 -5.15
CA GLU A 735 -16.88 10.18 -3.69
C GLU A 735 -17.98 9.27 -3.10
N LEU A 736 -17.77 8.83 -1.86
CA LEU A 736 -18.76 8.08 -1.09
C LEU A 736 -19.62 9.04 -0.29
N VAL A 737 -20.93 8.89 -0.37
CA VAL A 737 -21.91 9.72 0.31
C VAL A 737 -22.92 8.86 1.03
N SER A 738 -23.43 9.35 2.17
CA SER A 738 -24.55 8.72 2.86
C SER A 738 -25.86 8.98 2.12
N TYR A 739 -26.78 8.02 2.19
CA TYR A 739 -28.13 8.18 1.65
C TYR A 739 -28.97 9.07 2.57
N GLN A 740 -29.68 10.02 2.02
CA GLN A 740 -30.55 10.91 2.82
C GLN A 740 -31.66 10.16 3.55
N THR A 741 -32.28 9.17 2.90
CA THR A 741 -33.40 8.38 3.45
C THR A 741 -32.95 7.25 4.37
N ASN A 742 -31.68 6.81 4.25
CA ASN A 742 -31.08 5.81 5.11
C ASN A 742 -29.59 6.11 5.27
N PRO A 743 -29.21 6.90 6.31
CA PRO A 743 -27.83 7.36 6.52
C PRO A 743 -26.80 6.25 6.73
N ASP A 744 -27.24 5.05 7.09
CA ASP A 744 -26.37 3.88 7.22
C ASP A 744 -25.96 3.31 5.87
N ASN A 745 -26.63 3.67 4.80
CA ASN A 745 -26.25 3.28 3.45
C ASN A 745 -25.28 4.31 2.85
N VAL A 746 -24.20 3.83 2.26
CA VAL A 746 -23.23 4.65 1.52
C VAL A 746 -23.19 4.24 0.06
N LYS A 747 -23.17 5.21 -0.84
CA LYS A 747 -23.16 5.00 -2.30
C LYS A 747 -22.07 5.84 -2.95
N PRO A 748 -21.29 5.31 -3.92
CA PRO A 748 -20.40 6.12 -4.73
C PRO A 748 -21.20 6.92 -5.77
N ARG A 749 -20.82 8.18 -5.95
CA ARG A 749 -21.40 9.06 -6.97
C ARG A 749 -20.33 9.93 -7.63
N ASN A 750 -20.63 10.42 -8.83
CA ASN A 750 -19.83 11.47 -9.46
C ASN A 750 -20.22 12.84 -8.85
N ALA A 751 -19.24 13.59 -8.39
CA ALA A 751 -19.42 14.84 -7.67
C ALA A 751 -18.93 16.05 -8.50
N GLY A 752 -19.39 16.16 -9.75
CA GLY A 752 -19.21 17.33 -10.60
C GLY A 752 -17.77 17.83 -10.72
N THR A 753 -17.58 19.16 -10.53
CA THR A 753 -16.28 19.82 -10.72
C THR A 753 -15.61 20.13 -9.38
N SER A 754 -14.30 19.90 -9.31
CA SER A 754 -13.48 20.19 -8.12
C SER A 754 -12.11 20.73 -8.51
N ASN A 755 -11.59 21.61 -7.66
CA ASN A 755 -10.25 22.19 -7.81
C ASN A 755 -9.39 21.80 -6.61
N VAL A 756 -8.13 21.42 -6.86
CA VAL A 756 -7.13 21.14 -5.83
C VAL A 756 -5.87 21.90 -6.16
N TYR A 757 -5.33 22.63 -5.20
CA TYR A 757 -4.04 23.30 -5.33
C TYR A 757 -3.24 23.21 -4.05
N GLY A 758 -1.94 23.24 -4.16
CA GLY A 758 -1.08 23.15 -3.01
C GLY A 758 0.36 23.55 -3.27
N ALA A 759 1.10 23.59 -2.16
CA ALA A 759 2.52 23.83 -2.14
C ALA A 759 3.21 22.78 -1.28
N GLU A 760 4.39 22.32 -1.72
CA GLU A 760 5.24 21.37 -0.99
C GLU A 760 6.61 22.00 -0.81
N PHE A 761 7.17 21.89 0.40
CA PHE A 761 8.51 22.32 0.76
C PHE A 761 9.28 21.15 1.35
N GLU A 762 10.51 20.93 0.89
CA GLU A 762 11.38 19.87 1.39
C GLU A 762 12.78 20.39 1.63
N VAL A 763 13.36 20.02 2.76
CA VAL A 763 14.78 20.27 3.10
C VAL A 763 15.38 18.99 3.63
N ARG A 764 16.53 18.60 3.09
CA ARG A 764 17.45 17.60 3.66
C ARG A 764 18.82 18.23 3.76
N LYS A 765 19.38 18.32 4.96
CA LYS A 765 20.64 19.04 5.20
C LYS A 765 21.48 18.41 6.30
N ASN A 766 22.77 18.22 6.03
CA ASN A 766 23.75 17.89 7.05
C ASN A 766 24.07 19.15 7.86
N LEU A 767 24.20 19.02 9.19
CA LEU A 767 24.32 20.16 10.09
C LEU A 767 25.78 20.55 10.39
N GLU A 768 26.75 19.90 9.76
CA GLU A 768 28.19 20.18 9.93
C GLU A 768 28.55 21.66 9.61
N PHE A 769 27.76 22.32 8.74
CA PHE A 769 27.95 23.75 8.40
C PHE A 769 27.70 24.69 9.58
N ILE A 770 26.97 24.26 10.62
CA ILE A 770 26.73 25.07 11.83
C ILE A 770 27.95 25.02 12.74
N ALA A 771 28.50 23.83 12.98
CA ALA A 771 29.71 23.64 13.81
C ALA A 771 30.31 22.24 13.50
N PRO A 772 31.63 22.07 13.57
CA PRO A 772 32.30 20.77 13.39
C PRO A 772 31.78 19.67 14.36
N SER A 773 31.34 20.08 15.57
CA SER A 773 30.71 19.16 16.54
C SER A 773 29.37 18.60 16.09
N MET A 774 28.75 19.18 15.05
CA MET A 774 27.50 18.72 14.45
C MET A 774 27.74 17.74 13.30
N LYS A 775 28.97 17.32 13.06
CA LYS A 775 29.31 16.28 12.10
C LYS A 775 28.54 14.99 12.41
N GLY A 776 27.92 14.40 11.41
CA GLY A 776 27.06 13.23 11.58
C GLY A 776 25.59 13.55 11.87
N PHE A 777 25.24 14.80 12.21
CA PHE A 777 23.85 15.22 12.33
C PHE A 777 23.28 15.62 10.97
N SER A 778 22.06 15.16 10.69
CA SER A 778 21.26 15.57 9.52
C SER A 778 19.82 15.88 9.91
N LEU A 779 19.29 16.94 9.32
CA LEU A 779 17.90 17.37 9.46
C LEU A 779 17.19 17.13 8.13
N GLY A 780 16.02 16.53 8.19
CA GLY A 780 15.10 16.47 7.07
C GLY A 780 13.72 16.94 7.51
N THR A 781 13.10 17.76 6.68
CA THR A 781 11.71 18.16 6.90
C THR A 781 11.01 18.28 5.56
N ASN A 782 9.74 17.89 5.53
CA ASN A 782 8.85 18.20 4.42
C ASN A 782 7.50 18.67 4.95
N VAL A 783 6.98 19.70 4.29
CA VAL A 783 5.70 20.33 4.60
C VAL A 783 4.90 20.41 3.31
N SER A 784 3.69 19.90 3.33
CA SER A 784 2.73 20.04 2.23
C SER A 784 1.49 20.77 2.75
N ILE A 785 1.05 21.80 2.03
CA ILE A 785 -0.19 22.53 2.28
C ILE A 785 -1.06 22.37 1.05
N VAL A 786 -2.28 21.84 1.22
CA VAL A 786 -3.19 21.52 0.12
C VAL A 786 -4.58 22.03 0.43
N LYS A 787 -5.23 22.66 -0.54
CA LYS A 787 -6.63 23.07 -0.46
C LYS A 787 -7.41 22.50 -1.63
N SER A 788 -8.61 22.04 -1.35
CA SER A 788 -9.56 21.57 -2.34
C SER A 788 -10.89 22.27 -2.21
N TYR A 789 -11.62 22.38 -3.33
CA TYR A 789 -12.94 22.99 -3.41
C TYR A 789 -13.82 22.14 -4.32
N VAL A 790 -14.86 21.56 -3.74
CA VAL A 790 -15.95 20.89 -4.44
C VAL A 790 -17.08 21.89 -4.60
N ASP A 791 -17.53 22.13 -5.81
CA ASP A 791 -18.68 23.01 -6.06
C ASP A 791 -19.98 22.26 -5.74
N LEU A 792 -20.64 22.64 -4.64
CA LEU A 792 -21.85 22.00 -4.14
C LEU A 792 -23.06 22.14 -5.09
N ASN A 793 -23.05 23.15 -5.97
CA ASN A 793 -24.10 23.30 -6.99
C ASN A 793 -23.95 22.30 -8.16
N SER A 794 -22.77 21.72 -8.32
CA SER A 794 -22.50 20.70 -9.35
C SER A 794 -22.67 19.27 -8.83
N VAL A 795 -22.99 19.08 -7.54
CA VAL A 795 -23.14 17.76 -6.90
C VAL A 795 -24.59 17.46 -6.67
N PHE A 796 -25.15 16.49 -7.39
CA PHE A 796 -26.54 16.04 -7.22
C PHE A 796 -26.63 14.94 -6.16
N VAL A 797 -27.60 15.06 -5.26
CA VAL A 797 -27.79 14.13 -4.12
C VAL A 797 -28.83 13.05 -4.39
N ASP A 798 -29.57 13.16 -5.49
CA ASP A 798 -30.57 12.19 -5.93
C ASP A 798 -30.26 11.65 -7.34
N ASP A 799 -30.75 10.44 -7.64
CA ASP A 799 -30.49 9.77 -8.93
C ASP A 799 -31.21 10.46 -10.11
N LYS A 800 -32.16 11.37 -9.84
CA LYS A 800 -32.90 12.15 -10.84
C LYS A 800 -32.24 13.47 -11.18
N GLN A 801 -31.15 13.79 -10.52
CA GLN A 801 -30.36 15.04 -10.67
C GLN A 801 -31.23 16.29 -10.49
N GLN A 802 -32.10 16.30 -9.50
CA GLN A 802 -33.05 17.39 -9.22
C GLN A 802 -32.65 18.26 -8.04
N THR A 803 -31.93 17.69 -7.04
CA THR A 803 -31.52 18.38 -5.83
C THR A 803 -30.01 18.40 -5.72
N THR A 804 -29.43 19.59 -5.59
CA THR A 804 -27.99 19.76 -5.37
C THR A 804 -27.63 19.59 -3.89
N GLU A 805 -26.36 19.30 -3.61
CA GLU A 805 -25.85 19.24 -2.24
C GLU A 805 -25.99 20.62 -1.56
N TYR A 806 -25.81 21.71 -2.29
CA TYR A 806 -26.01 23.06 -1.77
C TYR A 806 -27.46 23.28 -1.31
N GLU A 807 -28.42 22.93 -2.12
CA GLU A 807 -29.86 23.04 -1.77
C GLU A 807 -30.22 22.17 -0.57
N LEU A 808 -29.75 20.93 -0.53
CA LEU A 808 -29.99 20.03 0.61
C LEU A 808 -29.39 20.56 1.91
N ARG A 809 -28.16 21.06 1.88
CA ARG A 809 -27.49 21.65 3.06
C ARG A 809 -28.19 22.93 3.49
N THR A 810 -28.63 23.79 2.54
CA THR A 810 -29.35 25.01 2.82
C THR A 810 -30.71 24.75 3.52
N LYS A 811 -31.39 23.69 3.13
CA LYS A 811 -32.66 23.28 3.74
C LYS A 811 -32.53 22.85 5.21
N ASN A 812 -31.34 22.38 5.63
CA ASN A 812 -31.07 21.86 6.97
C ASN A 812 -30.21 22.80 7.82
N LEU A 813 -30.10 24.09 7.46
CA LEU A 813 -29.34 25.07 8.23
C LEU A 813 -29.94 25.28 9.63
N ARG A 814 -29.04 25.49 10.60
CA ARG A 814 -29.40 25.96 11.94
C ARG A 814 -29.73 27.47 11.92
N ASP A 815 -30.42 27.96 12.91
CA ASP A 815 -30.73 29.37 13.04
C ASP A 815 -29.45 30.21 13.12
N GLY A 816 -29.30 31.13 12.17
CA GLY A 816 -28.09 31.98 12.06
C GLY A 816 -26.91 31.36 11.35
N GLU A 817 -27.00 30.10 10.90
CA GLU A 817 -25.96 29.45 10.11
C GLU A 817 -25.97 29.94 8.66
N THR A 818 -24.78 30.03 8.07
CA THR A 818 -24.60 30.29 6.64
C THR A 818 -23.58 29.31 6.08
N ILE A 819 -23.85 28.78 4.91
CA ILE A 819 -22.89 27.85 4.24
C ILE A 819 -22.29 28.50 3.00
N LYS A 820 -21.09 28.04 2.65
CA LYS A 820 -20.46 28.35 1.37
C LYS A 820 -20.99 27.40 0.31
N ASN A 821 -20.93 27.81 -0.94
CA ASN A 821 -21.24 26.93 -2.07
C ASN A 821 -20.13 25.93 -2.39
N THR A 822 -19.09 25.83 -1.55
CA THR A 822 -17.97 24.89 -1.71
C THR A 822 -17.59 24.25 -0.38
N ARG A 823 -17.10 23.00 -0.45
CA ARG A 823 -16.48 22.29 0.67
C ARG A 823 -15.15 21.63 0.25
N PRO A 824 -14.32 21.17 1.19
CA PRO A 824 -13.15 20.34 0.85
C PRO A 824 -13.56 18.99 0.26
N MET A 825 -12.67 18.38 -0.52
CA MET A 825 -12.82 16.98 -0.94
C MET A 825 -12.67 16.04 0.25
N SER A 826 -13.47 14.97 0.27
CA SER A 826 -13.33 13.90 1.27
C SER A 826 -11.95 13.23 1.15
N GLY A 827 -11.33 12.96 2.30
CA GLY A 827 -10.01 12.33 2.39
C GLY A 827 -8.82 13.25 2.13
N GLN A 828 -9.05 14.55 1.79
CA GLN A 828 -7.97 15.47 1.51
C GLN A 828 -7.49 16.17 2.79
N ALA A 829 -6.22 15.92 3.17
CA ALA A 829 -5.59 16.59 4.29
C ALA A 829 -5.15 18.02 3.93
N PRO A 830 -5.48 19.05 4.75
CA PRO A 830 -5.09 20.43 4.47
C PRO A 830 -3.60 20.67 4.64
N TYR A 831 -2.92 19.90 5.48
CA TYR A 831 -1.46 19.93 5.60
C TYR A 831 -0.91 18.55 6.03
N LEU A 832 0.34 18.33 5.66
CA LEU A 832 1.17 17.19 6.08
C LEU A 832 2.53 17.75 6.51
N ILE A 833 3.02 17.36 7.68
CA ILE A 833 4.34 17.75 8.18
C ILE A 833 5.08 16.48 8.59
N ASN A 834 6.28 16.31 8.04
CA ASN A 834 7.25 15.32 8.47
C ASN A 834 8.55 16.03 8.85
N ALA A 835 9.15 15.68 9.97
CA ALA A 835 10.44 16.15 10.38
C ALA A 835 11.24 14.98 10.97
N PHE A 836 12.52 14.92 10.67
CA PHE A 836 13.42 13.94 11.27
C PHE A 836 14.78 14.56 11.55
N LEU A 837 15.33 14.20 12.68
CA LEU A 837 16.68 14.53 13.10
C LEU A 837 17.44 13.21 13.27
N ASN A 838 18.49 13.03 12.47
CA ASN A 838 19.35 11.86 12.54
C ASN A 838 20.74 12.24 13.03
N TYR A 839 21.33 11.38 13.83
CA TYR A 839 22.75 11.36 14.12
C TYR A 839 23.32 10.03 13.67
N THR A 840 24.35 10.05 12.83
CA THR A 840 25.11 8.86 12.44
C THR A 840 26.57 9.11 12.76
N MET A 841 27.15 8.23 13.57
CA MET A 841 28.56 8.30 13.89
C MET A 841 29.40 8.19 12.61
N PRO A 842 30.50 8.93 12.46
CA PRO A 842 31.33 8.89 11.25
C PRO A 842 31.80 7.50 10.85
N GLU A 843 32.05 6.63 11.83
CA GLU A 843 32.39 5.22 11.61
C GLU A 843 31.19 4.33 11.24
N GLY A 844 29.96 4.88 11.29
CA GLY A 844 28.74 4.19 10.88
C GLY A 844 28.19 3.13 11.82
N ASP A 845 28.84 2.91 12.97
CA ASP A 845 28.48 1.87 13.94
C ASP A 845 27.27 2.22 14.81
N LEU A 846 27.01 3.51 15.02
CA LEU A 846 25.88 4.05 15.80
C LEU A 846 25.05 5.01 14.97
N SER A 847 23.74 4.83 14.96
CA SER A 847 22.81 5.82 14.41
C SER A 847 21.62 5.99 15.35
N VAL A 848 21.19 7.24 15.50
CA VAL A 848 20.02 7.64 16.29
C VAL A 848 19.12 8.50 15.40
N SER A 849 17.82 8.23 15.40
CA SER A 849 16.81 8.96 14.64
C SER A 849 15.63 9.34 15.51
N LEU A 850 15.23 10.59 15.46
CA LEU A 850 13.98 11.10 16.01
C LEU A 850 13.12 11.57 14.85
N SER A 851 11.91 11.06 14.73
CA SER A 851 11.00 11.40 13.63
C SER A 851 9.64 11.82 14.15
N TYR A 852 9.08 12.88 13.55
CA TYR A 852 7.75 13.42 13.83
C TYR A 852 6.93 13.45 12.55
N ASN A 853 5.66 13.05 12.64
CA ASN A 853 4.70 13.10 11.55
C ASN A 853 3.35 13.60 12.06
N VAL A 854 2.70 14.50 11.32
CA VAL A 854 1.31 14.91 11.57
C VAL A 854 0.59 15.17 10.25
N GLN A 855 -0.66 14.75 10.20
CA GLN A 855 -1.61 15.06 9.14
C GLN A 855 -2.70 15.97 9.70
N GLY A 856 -3.04 17.03 8.99
CA GLY A 856 -4.07 17.97 9.39
C GLY A 856 -5.49 17.38 9.41
N GLU A 857 -6.40 18.10 10.03
CA GLU A 857 -7.79 17.70 10.12
C GLU A 857 -8.40 17.46 8.74
N THR A 858 -9.01 16.28 8.54
CA THR A 858 -9.41 15.78 7.23
C THR A 858 -10.90 15.41 7.25
N LEU A 859 -11.67 15.88 6.26
CA LEU A 859 -13.07 15.46 6.06
C LEU A 859 -13.11 13.98 5.74
N ALA A 860 -13.51 13.15 6.71
CA ALA A 860 -13.54 11.70 6.61
C ALA A 860 -14.84 11.18 5.98
N VAL A 861 -15.97 11.75 6.36
CA VAL A 861 -17.30 11.39 5.85
C VAL A 861 -18.08 12.65 5.53
N VAL A 862 -18.63 12.69 4.32
CA VAL A 862 -19.53 13.76 3.89
C VAL A 862 -20.91 13.51 4.48
N GLY A 863 -21.40 14.44 5.27
CA GLY A 863 -22.75 14.37 5.85
C GLY A 863 -23.85 14.60 4.80
N SER A 864 -25.04 14.14 5.10
CA SER A 864 -26.23 14.32 4.26
C SER A 864 -27.50 14.49 5.10
N GLY A 865 -28.36 15.40 4.73
CA GLY A 865 -29.58 15.70 5.49
C GLY A 865 -29.27 16.24 6.88
N LEU A 866 -29.73 15.56 7.91
CA LEU A 866 -29.45 15.91 9.32
C LEU A 866 -28.11 15.36 9.85
N ILE A 867 -27.40 14.54 9.07
CA ILE A 867 -26.08 14.03 9.46
C ILE A 867 -25.03 15.09 9.11
N THR A 868 -24.25 15.51 10.09
CA THR A 868 -23.16 16.47 9.90
C THR A 868 -21.91 15.79 9.33
N ASP A 869 -20.99 16.59 8.81
CA ASP A 869 -19.68 16.12 8.34
C ASP A 869 -18.86 15.53 9.50
N VAL A 870 -18.11 14.47 9.20
CA VAL A 870 -17.18 13.83 10.14
C VAL A 870 -15.75 14.15 9.75
N TYR A 871 -14.95 14.57 10.72
CA TYR A 871 -13.54 14.93 10.52
C TYR A 871 -12.61 14.00 11.32
N SER A 872 -11.52 13.56 10.68
CA SER A 872 -10.40 12.95 11.38
C SER A 872 -9.56 14.04 12.04
N VAL A 873 -9.37 13.94 13.34
CA VAL A 873 -8.54 14.87 14.13
C VAL A 873 -7.06 14.63 13.82
N PRO A 874 -6.19 15.66 13.84
CA PRO A 874 -4.75 15.49 13.66
C PRO A 874 -4.17 14.47 14.66
N PHE A 875 -3.40 13.51 14.14
CA PHE A 875 -2.68 12.51 14.93
C PHE A 875 -1.19 12.84 14.92
N HIS A 876 -0.61 13.10 16.11
CA HIS A 876 0.78 13.50 16.30
C HIS A 876 1.64 12.27 16.62
N SER A 877 2.41 11.79 15.65
CA SER A 877 3.28 10.63 15.80
C SER A 877 4.73 11.07 16.00
N LEU A 878 5.27 10.87 17.20
CA LEU A 878 6.70 11.03 17.50
C LEU A 878 7.31 9.65 17.73
N SER A 879 8.39 9.31 16.99
CA SER A 879 9.07 8.02 17.07
C SER A 879 10.58 8.23 17.25
N PHE A 880 11.19 7.36 18.06
CA PHE A 880 12.63 7.29 18.31
C PHE A 880 13.16 5.95 17.83
N ASN A 881 14.33 5.96 17.17
CA ASN A 881 15.01 4.76 16.74
C ASN A 881 16.50 4.90 16.95
N ALA A 882 17.16 3.87 17.45
CA ALA A 882 18.61 3.85 17.58
C ALA A 882 19.13 2.45 17.24
N TYR A 883 20.22 2.39 16.49
CA TYR A 883 20.91 1.13 16.28
C TYR A 883 22.40 1.25 16.56
N LYS A 884 22.99 0.13 17.00
CA LYS A 884 24.43 -0.03 17.11
C LYS A 884 24.88 -1.32 16.43
N SER A 885 25.89 -1.20 15.56
CA SER A 885 26.60 -2.33 14.97
C SER A 885 27.83 -2.67 15.82
N PHE A 886 28.19 -3.96 15.92
CA PHE A 886 29.30 -4.43 16.72
C PHE A 886 29.81 -5.78 16.25
N GLY A 887 30.93 -6.23 16.86
CA GLY A 887 31.60 -7.48 16.49
C GLY A 887 32.58 -7.33 15.33
N ALA A 888 33.24 -8.42 14.97
CA ALA A 888 34.17 -8.45 13.83
C ALA A 888 33.41 -8.08 12.54
N ASN A 889 33.95 -7.12 11.80
CA ASN A 889 33.35 -6.60 10.55
C ASN A 889 31.92 -6.08 10.69
N MET A 890 31.52 -5.56 11.90
CA MET A 890 30.19 -4.99 12.17
C MET A 890 29.02 -5.93 11.82
N LYS A 891 29.23 -7.25 11.88
CA LYS A 891 28.25 -8.28 11.46
C LYS A 891 27.02 -8.36 12.35
N SER A 892 27.07 -7.86 13.59
CA SER A 892 25.96 -7.82 14.54
C SER A 892 25.41 -6.42 14.67
N LYS A 893 24.08 -6.28 14.66
CA LYS A 893 23.38 -5.00 14.81
C LYS A 893 22.19 -5.16 15.77
N ILE A 894 22.14 -4.33 16.80
CA ILE A 894 20.97 -4.20 17.68
C ILE A 894 20.29 -2.88 17.35
N THR A 895 18.97 -2.93 17.19
CA THR A 895 18.11 -1.76 17.00
C THR A 895 17.11 -1.70 18.14
N VAL A 896 16.91 -0.54 18.73
CA VAL A 896 15.84 -0.25 19.69
C VAL A 896 14.96 0.85 19.13
N GLY A 897 13.64 0.72 19.30
CA GLY A 897 12.67 1.68 18.79
C GLY A 897 11.57 1.96 19.79
N VAL A 898 11.05 3.19 19.76
CA VAL A 898 9.84 3.61 20.48
C VAL A 898 8.96 4.38 19.51
N ASP A 899 7.76 3.87 19.25
CA ASP A 899 6.77 4.49 18.36
C ASP A 899 5.63 5.11 19.16
N ASN A 900 5.04 6.19 18.63
CA ASN A 900 3.99 6.96 19.29
C ASN A 900 4.35 7.35 20.74
N ILE A 901 5.51 8.04 20.90
CA ILE A 901 6.02 8.48 22.21
C ILE A 901 5.01 9.41 22.91
N LEU A 902 4.26 10.21 22.14
CA LEU A 902 3.25 11.14 22.66
C LEU A 902 2.00 10.43 23.16
N ASN A 903 1.86 9.13 22.89
CA ASN A 903 0.68 8.33 23.21
C ASN A 903 -0.63 8.97 22.72
N ASP A 904 -0.58 9.57 21.55
CA ASP A 904 -1.73 10.26 20.94
C ASP A 904 -2.76 9.25 20.41
N THR A 905 -4.04 9.68 20.32
CA THR A 905 -5.17 8.87 19.87
C THR A 905 -5.60 9.26 18.46
N LYS A 906 -6.18 8.30 17.74
CA LYS A 906 -6.77 8.53 16.42
C LYS A 906 -8.26 8.72 16.58
N ASP A 907 -8.70 9.98 16.54
CA ASP A 907 -10.08 10.35 16.77
C ASP A 907 -10.72 10.86 15.49
N GLN A 908 -12.01 10.53 15.33
CA GLN A 908 -12.89 11.11 14.33
C GLN A 908 -14.08 11.74 15.07
N VAL A 909 -14.48 12.95 14.65
CA VAL A 909 -15.53 13.72 15.31
C VAL A 909 -16.56 14.24 14.33
N TYR A 910 -17.82 14.26 14.78
CA TYR A 910 -18.87 15.05 14.15
C TYR A 910 -18.69 16.53 14.47
N LYS A 911 -18.89 17.39 13.49
CA LYS A 911 -18.89 18.85 13.68
C LYS A 911 -20.21 19.46 13.24
N GLY A 912 -20.88 20.17 14.17
CA GLY A 912 -22.10 20.92 13.93
C GLY A 912 -21.91 22.42 14.15
N PHE A 913 -22.79 23.24 13.57
CA PHE A 913 -22.78 24.69 13.78
C PHE A 913 -23.04 25.04 15.23
N ASN A 914 -22.11 25.76 15.88
CA ASN A 914 -22.14 26.12 17.29
C ASN A 914 -22.39 24.97 18.27
N ALA A 915 -22.16 23.72 17.84
CA ALA A 915 -22.26 22.52 18.64
C ALA A 915 -20.89 22.09 19.18
N LYS A 916 -20.87 21.36 20.28
CA LYS A 916 -19.67 20.68 20.75
C LYS A 916 -19.37 19.49 19.83
N ASP A 917 -18.09 19.34 19.45
CA ASP A 917 -17.63 18.17 18.70
C ASP A 917 -17.98 16.87 19.43
N GLN A 918 -18.52 15.88 18.70
CA GLN A 918 -18.95 14.59 19.24
C GLN A 918 -18.09 13.46 18.61
N ILE A 919 -17.67 12.51 19.41
CA ILE A 919 -16.86 11.36 18.96
C ILE A 919 -17.68 10.51 17.97
N TYR A 920 -17.20 10.39 16.76
CA TYR A 920 -17.65 9.40 15.78
C TYR A 920 -16.96 8.05 16.00
N ALA A 921 -15.62 8.04 16.04
CA ALA A 921 -14.80 6.85 16.33
C ALA A 921 -13.50 7.25 17.02
N THR A 922 -13.00 6.39 17.91
CA THR A 922 -11.68 6.59 18.54
C THR A 922 -10.91 5.28 18.62
N PHE A 923 -9.57 5.39 18.38
CA PHE A 923 -8.62 4.29 18.50
C PHE A 923 -7.35 4.77 19.20
N ASN A 924 -6.95 4.11 20.27
CA ASN A 924 -5.67 4.36 20.91
C ASN A 924 -4.65 3.29 20.52
N PRO A 925 -3.66 3.59 19.62
CA PRO A 925 -2.66 2.62 19.22
C PRO A 925 -1.64 2.29 20.33
N GLY A 926 -1.54 3.13 21.39
CA GLY A 926 -0.56 3.02 22.44
C GLY A 926 0.87 3.35 22.02
N THR A 927 1.77 3.43 22.99
CA THR A 927 3.22 3.57 22.78
C THR A 927 3.84 2.19 22.61
N GLN A 928 4.52 1.94 21.48
CA GLN A 928 5.15 0.64 21.18
C GLN A 928 6.66 0.70 21.42
N PHE A 929 7.20 -0.24 22.17
CA PHE A 929 8.64 -0.46 22.38
C PHE A 929 9.08 -1.68 21.57
N SER A 930 10.22 -1.57 20.88
CA SER A 930 10.76 -2.63 20.04
C SER A 930 12.26 -2.83 20.21
N VAL A 931 12.69 -4.09 20.07
CA VAL A 931 14.10 -4.48 20.03
C VAL A 931 14.28 -5.45 18.88
N LYS A 932 15.30 -5.22 18.04
CA LYS A 932 15.61 -6.08 16.89
C LYS A 932 17.10 -6.40 16.89
N TYR A 933 17.43 -7.65 16.69
CA TYR A 933 18.80 -8.13 16.47
C TYR A 933 18.94 -8.61 15.02
N ASN A 934 19.98 -8.15 14.35
CA ASN A 934 20.35 -8.57 13.00
C ASN A 934 21.78 -9.12 13.01
N TYR A 935 21.99 -10.24 12.33
CA TYR A 935 23.31 -10.86 12.13
C TYR A 935 23.52 -11.13 10.65
N ILE A 936 24.69 -10.71 10.13
CA ILE A 936 25.17 -10.99 8.77
C ILE A 936 26.28 -12.05 8.90
N PHE A 937 26.08 -13.20 8.22
CA PHE A 937 27.01 -14.34 8.31
C PHE A 937 28.28 -14.12 7.53
#